data_79a71a48057a1f3857cb9c32d9d383ae
#
_entry.id   79a71a48057a1f3857cb9c32d9d383ae
#
_cell.length_a   1.000
_cell.length_b   1.000
_cell.length_c   1.000
_cell.angle_alpha   90.00
_cell.angle_beta   90.00
_cell.angle_gamma   90.00
#
_symmetry.space_group_name_H-M   'P 1'
#
loop_
_entity.id
_entity.type
_entity.pdbx_description
1 polymer ?
#
loop_
_entity_poly.entity_id
_entity_poly.type
_entity_poly.pdbx_seq_one_letter_code
_entity_poly.pdbx_strand_id
1 'polypeptide(L)'
;MEQNKPAPNKENKPKDPKKRGIGLSWLYMGIILILMASYFFSGSANNKEVSYTQLQSYIENDVIEKIVVSDKKVVEAYVRPESAVVVFGEQKDPKTGNMLSVMIPTIEEFNKYMTQINDNRSAEGKKPIDLVFEKGNDFWLIVLNVLPFLLFILFFVWMGRGMAGGAGGGIFNVGKARAQVFDKDNSQKVTFKDVAGLAGAKQEVEEIVAFLKNPKKYTALGGKIPKGALLVGPPGTGKTLLAKAVAGEANVPFFSMSGSDFVEMFVGVGASRVRDLFRQAKEKAPAIIFIDEIDAVGRARGKNIGLGGGNDERESTLNQLLTEMDGFGTNSGVIILAATNRADVLDSALLRAGRFDRQIHVELPDVQERKEIFGVHLRPIKLAANVDVNFLAKQTPGFSGADIANVCNEAALIAARKDKKEVDKQDFMDAVDRIIGGLERKTKIMTDEEKRSIAFHEAGHATVSWMLHWANPLVKVTIVPRGVALGAAWYMPEERQLTNREHLLDEMCATLGGRAAEETFLQQTSTGALNDLERVTKQAYAMVAFYGMSQELPNLSYYDSTGKSDYGFTKPYSERTAETIDREVSRIIAEQMQRAKEILEQNAEGHHRIAQLLIEKEVITAEDVEHILGPRPWRSRQDEIIEENARLKAEELLRKREEEQAKAKQAEEQTAPQQTETPAPQETTPSQEEENHDNNKNH
;
A
#
# COMPACT_ATOMS: atom_id res chain seq x y z
N MET A 1 -17.17 19.38 -60.95
CA MET A 1 -17.70 20.73 -60.63
C MET A 1 -18.51 20.57 -59.36
N GLU A 2 -18.04 21.00 -58.32
CA GLU A 2 -18.39 21.90 -57.25
C GLU A 2 -17.49 21.70 -56.05
N GLN A 3 -16.79 22.76 -55.77
CA GLN A 3 -15.79 22.85 -54.74
C GLN A 3 -16.46 23.04 -53.38
N ASN A 4 -16.14 22.22 -52.38
CA ASN A 4 -16.48 22.50 -51.00
C ASN A 4 -15.30 23.20 -50.33
N LYS A 5 -15.50 24.48 -49.99
CA LYS A 5 -14.56 25.34 -49.24
C LYS A 5 -14.53 24.92 -47.78
N PRO A 6 -13.36 24.93 -47.11
CA PRO A 6 -13.28 24.72 -45.67
C PRO A 6 -13.72 26.00 -44.91
N ALA A 7 -14.41 25.80 -43.78
CA ALA A 7 -14.83 26.82 -42.82
C ALA A 7 -13.67 27.53 -42.15
N PRO A 8 -13.81 28.82 -41.78
CA PRO A 8 -12.71 29.62 -41.23
C PRO A 8 -12.37 29.24 -39.79
N ASN A 9 -11.06 29.14 -39.58
CA ASN A 9 -10.37 28.94 -38.30
C ASN A 9 -10.71 30.09 -37.33
N LYS A 10 -11.21 29.78 -36.12
CA LYS A 10 -11.43 30.77 -35.07
C LYS A 10 -10.09 31.17 -34.52
N GLU A 11 -9.66 32.38 -34.80
CA GLU A 11 -8.52 33.06 -34.22
C GLU A 11 -8.68 33.11 -32.68
N ASN A 12 -7.70 32.57 -31.97
CA ASN A 12 -7.52 32.76 -30.56
C ASN A 12 -7.11 34.22 -30.29
N LYS A 13 -8.00 35.02 -29.76
CA LYS A 13 -7.66 36.34 -29.19
C LYS A 13 -6.73 36.14 -27.97
N PRO A 14 -5.66 36.91 -27.85
CA PRO A 14 -4.81 36.87 -26.67
C PRO A 14 -5.59 37.32 -25.44
N LYS A 15 -5.54 36.53 -24.37
CA LYS A 15 -6.11 36.87 -23.05
C LYS A 15 -5.32 38.02 -22.46
N ASP A 16 -5.99 39.11 -22.14
CA ASP A 16 -5.44 40.24 -21.38
C ASP A 16 -4.68 39.78 -20.14
N PRO A 17 -3.54 40.41 -19.79
CA PRO A 17 -2.80 40.09 -18.60
C PRO A 17 -3.63 40.48 -17.37
N LYS A 18 -4.08 39.48 -16.61
CA LYS A 18 -4.69 39.71 -15.29
C LYS A 18 -3.77 40.57 -14.45
N LYS A 19 -4.25 41.76 -14.05
CA LYS A 19 -3.63 42.61 -13.04
C LYS A 19 -3.26 41.73 -11.85
N ARG A 20 -1.97 41.52 -11.63
CA ARG A 20 -1.46 40.86 -10.43
C ARG A 20 -1.83 41.77 -9.25
N GLY A 21 -2.83 41.40 -8.50
CA GLY A 21 -3.05 41.96 -7.17
C GLY A 21 -1.77 41.79 -6.35
N ILE A 22 -1.40 42.82 -5.59
CA ILE A 22 -0.27 42.79 -4.67
C ILE A 22 -0.46 41.54 -3.79
N GLY A 23 0.39 40.56 -3.96
CA GLY A 23 0.26 39.29 -3.25
C GLY A 23 0.49 39.49 -1.76
N LEU A 24 -0.19 38.69 -0.97
CA LEU A 24 -0.12 38.67 0.51
C LEU A 24 1.31 38.66 1.05
N SER A 25 2.27 38.15 0.28
CA SER A 25 3.71 38.14 0.54
C SER A 25 4.34 39.53 0.67
N TRP A 26 3.84 40.54 -0.07
CA TRP A 26 4.33 41.91 0.05
C TRP A 26 3.87 42.56 1.36
N LEU A 27 2.71 42.18 1.87
CA LEU A 27 2.18 42.68 3.11
C LEU A 27 2.93 42.09 4.33
N TYR A 28 3.29 40.81 4.28
CA TYR A 28 4.19 40.21 5.28
C TYR A 28 5.58 40.83 5.24
N MET A 29 6.10 41.12 4.07
CA MET A 29 7.39 41.78 3.92
C MET A 29 7.36 43.22 4.46
N GLY A 30 6.26 43.92 4.28
CA GLY A 30 6.06 45.26 4.87
C GLY A 30 6.02 45.23 6.41
N ILE A 31 5.28 44.28 7.01
CA ILE A 31 5.21 44.11 8.47
C ILE A 31 6.58 43.74 9.06
N ILE A 32 7.29 42.82 8.43
CA ILE A 32 8.65 42.42 8.85
C ILE A 32 9.61 43.60 8.75
N LEU A 33 9.51 44.43 7.70
CA LEU A 33 10.34 45.63 7.51
C LEU A 33 10.02 46.72 8.58
N ILE A 34 8.77 46.90 8.96
CA ILE A 34 8.35 47.81 10.04
C ILE A 34 8.83 47.30 11.40
N LEU A 35 8.72 45.99 11.69
CA LEU A 35 9.26 45.38 12.91
C LEU A 35 10.77 45.44 12.98
N MET A 36 11.46 45.23 11.84
CA MET A 36 12.88 45.36 11.72
C MET A 36 13.33 46.83 11.90
N ALA A 37 12.63 47.78 11.27
CA ALA A 37 12.88 49.22 11.45
C ALA A 37 12.67 49.62 12.90
N SER A 38 11.56 49.18 13.54
CA SER A 38 11.28 49.44 14.97
C SER A 38 12.39 48.90 15.87
N TYR A 39 12.91 47.70 15.57
CA TYR A 39 14.03 47.08 16.29
C TYR A 39 15.36 47.86 16.09
N PHE A 40 15.61 48.31 14.87
CA PHE A 40 16.84 49.11 14.55
C PHE A 40 16.76 50.57 15.04
N PHE A 41 15.52 51.17 15.07
CA PHE A 41 15.33 52.53 15.61
C PHE A 41 15.13 52.56 17.13
N SER A 42 14.88 51.45 17.82
CA SER A 42 15.06 51.28 19.27
C SER A 42 16.57 51.17 19.62
N GLY A 43 17.38 51.89 18.91
CA GLY A 43 18.83 51.91 19.10
C GLY A 43 19.16 52.29 20.53
N SER A 44 19.81 51.42 21.20
CA SER A 44 20.48 51.58 22.47
C SER A 44 21.19 52.92 22.50
N ALA A 45 20.62 53.89 23.26
CA ALA A 45 21.49 54.94 23.77
C ALA A 45 22.59 54.20 24.52
N ASN A 46 23.83 54.42 24.14
CA ASN A 46 25.04 53.85 24.73
C ASN A 46 25.23 54.39 26.14
N ASN A 47 24.27 54.14 27.06
CA ASN A 47 24.32 54.54 28.45
C ASN A 47 25.15 53.51 29.20
N LYS A 48 26.20 53.89 29.87
CA LYS A 48 26.96 53.03 30.75
C LYS A 48 26.22 52.94 32.07
N GLU A 49 25.73 51.75 32.39
CA GLU A 49 25.12 51.51 33.72
C GLU A 49 26.20 51.40 34.76
N VAL A 50 26.04 52.18 35.86
CA VAL A 50 26.97 52.17 37.00
C VAL A 50 26.19 52.03 38.29
N SER A 51 26.84 51.49 39.33
CA SER A 51 26.23 51.34 40.64
C SER A 51 26.04 52.70 41.34
N TYR A 52 25.07 52.77 42.26
CA TYR A 52 24.83 53.99 43.06
C TYR A 52 26.08 54.45 43.80
N THR A 53 26.88 53.56 44.37
CA THR A 53 28.14 53.86 45.05
C THR A 53 29.21 54.41 44.12
N GLN A 54 29.27 53.97 42.87
CA GLN A 54 30.14 54.52 41.86
C GLN A 54 29.73 55.94 41.43
N LEU A 55 28.39 56.19 41.33
CA LEU A 55 27.88 57.52 41.06
C LEU A 55 28.30 58.51 42.15
N GLN A 56 28.16 58.09 43.45
CA GLN A 56 28.58 58.93 44.58
C GLN A 56 30.09 59.29 44.50
N SER A 57 30.93 58.29 44.20
CA SER A 57 32.39 58.57 44.00
C SER A 57 32.64 59.53 42.84
N TYR A 58 31.88 59.43 41.74
CA TYR A 58 32.05 60.37 40.62
C TYR A 58 31.57 61.81 40.94
N ILE A 59 30.53 61.95 41.80
CA ILE A 59 30.06 63.24 42.30
C ILE A 59 31.09 63.89 43.20
N GLU A 60 31.72 63.12 44.14
CA GLU A 60 32.73 63.60 45.06
C GLU A 60 34.03 64.02 44.35
N ASN A 61 34.41 63.29 43.27
CA ASN A 61 35.60 63.57 42.48
C ASN A 61 35.40 64.68 41.38
N ASP A 62 34.29 65.43 41.41
CA ASP A 62 33.93 66.49 40.47
C ASP A 62 33.86 66.08 38.98
N VAL A 63 33.49 64.84 38.72
CA VAL A 63 33.37 64.26 37.40
C VAL A 63 32.04 64.53 36.71
N ILE A 64 31.01 64.85 37.50
CA ILE A 64 29.61 65.04 37.04
C ILE A 64 29.33 66.52 36.83
N GLU A 65 28.72 66.87 35.71
CA GLU A 65 28.37 68.23 35.34
C GLU A 65 26.90 68.52 35.66
N LYS A 66 25.97 67.59 35.28
CA LYS A 66 24.54 67.74 35.38
C LYS A 66 23.90 66.40 35.70
N ILE A 67 22.85 66.38 36.51
CA ILE A 67 22.10 65.20 36.84
C ILE A 67 20.62 65.43 36.49
N VAL A 68 20.02 64.51 35.73
CA VAL A 68 18.63 64.52 35.38
C VAL A 68 17.93 63.32 36.10
N VAL A 69 16.95 63.63 36.89
CA VAL A 69 16.18 62.61 37.64
C VAL A 69 14.87 62.36 36.94
N SER A 70 14.65 61.10 36.50
CA SER A 70 13.40 60.65 35.90
C SER A 70 12.48 60.04 36.91
N ASP A 71 11.15 60.13 36.74
CA ASP A 71 10.13 59.56 37.60
C ASP A 71 10.22 58.02 37.86
N LYS A 72 11.08 57.35 37.12
CA LYS A 72 11.28 55.87 37.20
C LYS A 72 12.42 55.42 38.12
N LYS A 73 12.85 56.27 39.07
CA LYS A 73 14.01 55.97 39.93
C LYS A 73 15.34 55.78 39.18
N VAL A 74 15.42 56.23 37.97
CA VAL A 74 16.61 56.23 37.14
C VAL A 74 17.16 57.63 37.08
N VAL A 75 18.42 57.79 37.41
CA VAL A 75 19.16 59.02 37.30
C VAL A 75 20.11 58.97 36.14
N GLU A 76 20.04 59.96 35.29
CA GLU A 76 20.99 60.16 34.19
C GLU A 76 21.99 61.25 34.57
N ALA A 77 23.24 60.83 34.78
CA ALA A 77 24.32 61.70 35.16
C ALA A 77 25.23 62.03 33.95
N TYR A 78 25.36 63.30 33.66
CA TYR A 78 26.19 63.76 32.57
C TYR A 78 27.61 64.06 33.05
N VAL A 79 28.58 63.35 32.43
CA VAL A 79 30.01 63.45 32.75
C VAL A 79 30.62 64.67 32.07
N ARG A 80 31.46 65.45 32.77
CA ARG A 80 32.22 66.57 32.22
C ARG A 80 33.09 66.12 31.07
N PRO A 81 33.20 66.90 29.96
CA PRO A 81 33.98 66.49 28.79
C PRO A 81 35.47 66.18 29.12
N GLU A 82 36.02 66.88 30.09
CA GLU A 82 37.40 66.72 30.56
C GLU A 82 37.65 65.39 31.29
N SER A 83 36.60 64.84 31.90
CA SER A 83 36.68 63.61 32.68
C SER A 83 36.13 62.40 31.92
N ALA A 84 35.64 62.56 30.71
CA ALA A 84 35.00 61.51 29.91
C ALA A 84 35.96 60.35 29.60
N VAL A 85 37.23 60.64 29.34
CA VAL A 85 38.30 59.62 29.07
C VAL A 85 38.51 58.71 30.27
N VAL A 86 38.40 59.25 31.48
CA VAL A 86 38.60 58.48 32.72
C VAL A 86 37.43 57.53 33.00
N VAL A 87 36.20 57.95 32.64
CA VAL A 87 34.95 57.20 32.92
C VAL A 87 34.66 56.17 31.83
N PHE A 88 34.89 56.52 30.55
CA PHE A 88 34.48 55.72 29.41
C PHE A 88 35.67 55.05 28.67
N GLY A 89 36.91 55.39 28.99
CA GLY A 89 38.11 54.77 28.39
C GLY A 89 38.42 55.20 26.94
N GLU A 90 37.55 55.94 26.27
CA GLU A 90 37.72 56.49 24.91
C GLU A 90 37.07 57.86 24.81
N GLN A 91 37.65 58.73 23.98
CA GLN A 91 37.11 60.05 23.69
C GLN A 91 35.87 59.88 22.79
N LYS A 92 34.67 59.97 23.38
CA LYS A 92 33.41 60.02 22.65
C LYS A 92 32.95 61.46 22.41
N ASP A 93 32.28 61.63 21.27
CA ASP A 93 31.76 62.92 20.80
C ASP A 93 30.91 63.62 21.88
N PRO A 94 31.14 64.87 22.27
CA PRO A 94 30.49 65.58 23.38
C PRO A 94 28.96 65.70 23.25
N LYS A 95 28.41 65.46 22.07
CA LYS A 95 26.98 65.61 21.80
C LYS A 95 26.12 64.34 21.98
N THR A 96 26.70 63.17 22.08
CA THR A 96 25.88 61.93 22.01
C THR A 96 26.29 60.78 22.95
N GLY A 97 27.21 60.92 23.92
CA GLY A 97 27.69 59.74 24.59
C GLY A 97 28.22 59.79 26.01
N ASN A 98 28.19 60.92 26.69
CA ASN A 98 28.78 61.07 28.04
C ASN A 98 27.76 60.93 29.18
N MET A 99 26.88 59.93 29.11
CA MET A 99 25.77 59.75 30.05
C MET A 99 25.91 58.43 30.82
N LEU A 100 25.77 58.53 32.13
CA LEU A 100 25.70 57.38 33.04
C LEU A 100 24.26 57.17 33.50
N SER A 101 23.80 55.94 33.45
CA SER A 101 22.47 55.58 33.96
C SER A 101 22.64 54.82 35.29
N VAL A 102 21.96 55.29 36.29
CA VAL A 102 22.03 54.74 37.65
C VAL A 102 20.62 54.61 38.25
N MET A 103 20.39 53.46 38.87
CA MET A 103 19.16 53.28 39.62
C MET A 103 19.38 53.71 41.08
N ILE A 104 18.51 54.65 41.56
CA ILE A 104 18.61 55.18 42.89
C ILE A 104 17.59 54.51 43.84
N PRO A 105 17.87 54.38 45.15
CA PRO A 105 16.95 53.74 46.13
C PRO A 105 15.64 54.49 46.25
N THR A 106 15.68 55.81 46.53
CA THR A 106 14.51 56.70 46.61
C THR A 106 14.93 58.10 46.12
N ILE A 107 13.97 58.79 45.44
CA ILE A 107 14.21 60.16 44.96
C ILE A 107 14.42 61.12 46.10
N GLU A 108 13.75 60.93 47.22
CA GLU A 108 13.84 61.78 48.41
C GLU A 108 15.21 61.68 49.10
N GLU A 109 15.76 60.48 49.28
CA GLU A 109 17.10 60.27 49.86
C GLU A 109 18.21 60.80 48.91
N PHE A 110 18.03 60.60 47.61
CA PHE A 110 18.95 61.12 46.64
C PHE A 110 18.98 62.65 46.61
N ASN A 111 17.81 63.29 46.68
CA ASN A 111 17.67 64.77 46.69
C ASN A 111 18.33 65.34 47.95
N LYS A 112 18.11 64.70 49.12
CA LYS A 112 18.75 65.08 50.38
C LYS A 112 20.28 64.99 50.28
N TYR A 113 20.78 63.90 49.74
CA TYR A 113 22.18 63.69 49.50
C TYR A 113 22.79 64.76 48.56
N MET A 114 22.14 65.06 47.44
CA MET A 114 22.57 66.06 46.45
C MET A 114 22.55 67.48 47.02
N THR A 115 21.56 67.82 47.90
CA THR A 115 21.50 69.12 48.59
C THR A 115 22.71 69.26 49.47
N GLN A 116 23.02 68.28 50.30
CA GLN A 116 24.17 68.27 51.19
C GLN A 116 25.53 68.41 50.44
N ILE A 117 25.64 67.72 49.30
CA ILE A 117 26.84 67.84 48.45
C ILE A 117 26.96 69.23 47.84
N ASN A 118 25.88 69.81 47.34
CA ASN A 118 25.88 71.13 46.71
C ASN A 118 26.14 72.24 47.76
N ASP A 119 25.69 72.08 49.01
CA ASP A 119 26.01 72.99 50.13
C ASP A 119 27.49 72.96 50.47
N ASN A 120 28.09 71.76 50.58
CA ASN A 120 29.52 71.56 50.83
C ASN A 120 30.36 72.16 49.66
N ARG A 121 29.98 71.93 48.40
CA ARG A 121 30.66 72.46 47.23
C ARG A 121 30.61 74.00 47.21
N SER A 122 29.45 74.56 47.54
CA SER A 122 29.31 76.04 47.65
C SER A 122 30.20 76.64 48.71
N ALA A 123 30.39 75.95 49.86
CA ALA A 123 31.32 76.34 50.93
C ALA A 123 32.79 76.26 50.48
N GLU A 124 33.12 75.31 49.54
CA GLU A 124 34.44 75.17 48.94
C GLU A 124 34.70 76.11 47.75
N GLY A 125 33.70 76.97 47.36
CA GLY A 125 33.81 77.86 46.20
C GLY A 125 33.69 77.17 44.85
N LYS A 126 33.22 75.89 44.80
CA LYS A 126 32.97 75.13 43.61
C LYS A 126 31.56 75.37 43.09
N LYS A 127 31.34 75.24 41.74
CA LYS A 127 30.01 75.35 41.17
C LYS A 127 29.13 74.19 41.64
N PRO A 128 27.87 74.43 42.02
CA PRO A 128 26.92 73.36 42.36
C PRO A 128 26.66 72.50 41.11
N ILE A 129 26.34 71.21 41.30
CA ILE A 129 25.89 70.28 40.23
C ILE A 129 24.43 70.58 39.96
N ASP A 130 24.13 70.80 38.64
CA ASP A 130 22.76 71.11 38.19
C ASP A 130 21.87 69.87 38.30
N LEU A 131 20.78 70.01 39.08
CA LEU A 131 19.79 68.93 39.29
C LEU A 131 18.50 69.30 38.61
N VAL A 132 18.13 68.49 37.56
CA VAL A 132 16.91 68.73 36.77
C VAL A 132 15.96 67.53 36.93
N PHE A 133 14.71 67.85 37.25
CA PHE A 133 13.66 66.85 37.29
C PHE A 133 12.86 66.90 35.99
N GLU A 134 12.89 65.82 35.21
CA GLU A 134 12.10 65.68 33.99
C GLU A 134 10.92 64.76 34.20
N LYS A 135 9.72 65.27 33.89
CA LYS A 135 8.49 64.50 33.88
C LYS A 135 8.41 63.78 32.56
N GLY A 136 8.53 62.43 32.59
CA GLY A 136 8.46 61.58 31.41
C GLY A 136 7.13 61.77 30.65
N ASN A 137 7.21 62.17 29.39
CA ASN A 137 6.01 62.29 28.56
C ASN A 137 5.71 60.91 27.92
N ASP A 138 5.08 60.04 28.70
CA ASP A 138 4.78 58.62 28.31
C ASP A 138 3.71 58.53 27.20
N PHE A 139 3.09 59.63 26.80
CA PHE A 139 2.03 59.63 25.78
C PHE A 139 2.46 59.03 24.46
N TRP A 140 3.62 59.36 23.97
CA TRP A 140 4.15 58.78 22.71
C TRP A 140 4.55 57.33 22.84
N LEU A 141 5.02 56.88 23.97
CA LEU A 141 5.34 55.47 24.25
C LEU A 141 4.05 54.63 24.31
N ILE A 142 2.98 55.15 24.87
CA ILE A 142 1.66 54.50 24.88
C ILE A 142 1.12 54.41 23.44
N VAL A 143 1.20 55.49 22.68
CA VAL A 143 0.77 55.51 21.27
C VAL A 143 1.57 54.52 20.43
N LEU A 144 2.89 54.46 20.62
CA LEU A 144 3.76 53.53 19.84
C LEU A 144 3.49 52.05 20.18
N ASN A 145 3.13 51.76 21.43
CA ASN A 145 2.83 50.37 21.85
C ASN A 145 1.38 49.94 21.54
N VAL A 146 0.40 50.85 21.59
CA VAL A 146 -1.04 50.55 21.39
C VAL A 146 -1.41 50.62 19.91
N LEU A 147 -0.81 51.51 19.13
CA LEU A 147 -1.10 51.69 17.70
C LEU A 147 -0.92 50.42 16.86
N PRO A 148 0.18 49.66 16.98
CA PRO A 148 0.33 48.39 16.27
C PRO A 148 -0.76 47.39 16.60
N PHE A 149 -1.19 47.35 17.88
CA PHE A 149 -2.24 46.45 18.34
C PHE A 149 -3.62 46.83 17.78
N LEU A 150 -3.91 48.12 17.72
CA LEU A 150 -5.11 48.65 17.07
C LEU A 150 -5.12 48.42 15.57
N LEU A 151 -3.99 48.61 14.90
CA LEU A 151 -3.82 48.28 13.48
C LEU A 151 -3.97 46.79 13.21
N PHE A 152 -3.49 45.93 14.11
CA PHE A 152 -3.64 44.48 14.05
C PHE A 152 -5.11 44.08 14.18
N ILE A 153 -5.85 44.65 15.14
CA ILE A 153 -7.30 44.42 15.30
C ILE A 153 -8.06 44.92 14.07
N LEU A 154 -7.78 46.13 13.59
CA LEU A 154 -8.39 46.68 12.37
C LEU A 154 -8.11 45.83 11.13
N PHE A 155 -6.90 45.29 11.03
CA PHE A 155 -6.55 44.35 9.99
C PHE A 155 -7.35 43.05 10.06
N PHE A 156 -7.54 42.46 11.25
CA PHE A 156 -8.39 41.28 11.43
C PHE A 156 -9.85 41.53 11.14
N VAL A 157 -10.39 42.68 11.54
CA VAL A 157 -11.77 43.10 11.25
C VAL A 157 -11.95 43.31 9.74
N TRP A 158 -10.97 43.95 9.09
CA TRP A 158 -10.98 44.15 7.63
C TRP A 158 -10.84 42.81 6.87
N MET A 159 -9.95 41.91 7.30
CA MET A 159 -9.77 40.58 6.76
C MET A 159 -11.01 39.70 6.98
N GLY A 160 -11.64 39.82 8.16
CA GLY A 160 -12.92 39.15 8.48
C GLY A 160 -14.09 39.61 7.60
N ARG A 161 -14.13 40.90 7.25
CA ARG A 161 -15.14 41.45 6.32
C ARG A 161 -14.90 41.02 4.87
N GLY A 162 -13.61 40.84 4.46
CA GLY A 162 -13.24 40.32 3.13
C GLY A 162 -13.56 38.84 2.98
N MET A 163 -13.49 38.05 4.05
CA MET A 163 -13.77 36.59 4.06
C MET A 163 -15.27 36.27 4.15
N ALA A 164 -16.09 37.17 4.63
CA ALA A 164 -17.55 36.96 4.72
C ALA A 164 -18.27 37.08 3.36
N GLY A 165 -17.61 37.60 2.33
CA GLY A 165 -18.23 37.89 1.03
C GLY A 165 -17.80 37.02 -0.14
N GLY A 166 -16.92 35.97 0.00
CA GLY A 166 -16.49 35.23 -1.19
C GLY A 166 -15.52 34.07 -1.06
N ALA A 167 -15.07 33.67 0.13
CA ALA A 167 -14.10 32.58 0.24
C ALA A 167 -14.30 31.70 1.51
N GLY A 168 -15.53 31.45 1.90
CA GLY A 168 -15.90 30.61 3.06
C GLY A 168 -15.68 29.11 2.86
N GLY A 169 -14.74 28.65 2.03
CA GLY A 169 -14.58 27.23 1.68
C GLY A 169 -13.24 26.57 2.02
N GLY A 170 -12.19 27.30 2.36
CA GLY A 170 -10.84 26.76 2.36
C GLY A 170 -10.32 26.12 3.66
N ILE A 171 -10.65 26.68 4.80
CA ILE A 171 -10.06 26.25 6.09
C ILE A 171 -10.93 25.20 6.81
N PHE A 172 -12.26 25.20 6.57
CA PHE A 172 -13.19 24.22 7.16
C PHE A 172 -13.41 22.96 6.32
N ASN A 173 -12.73 22.80 5.17
CA ASN A 173 -12.86 21.62 4.29
C ASN A 173 -11.85 20.51 4.58
N VAL A 174 -10.98 20.65 5.56
CA VAL A 174 -9.95 19.65 5.89
C VAL A 174 -10.56 18.32 6.37
N GLY A 175 -11.75 18.33 6.92
CA GLY A 175 -12.46 17.14 7.41
C GLY A 175 -13.44 16.50 6.41
N LYS A 176 -13.59 17.01 5.18
CA LYS A 176 -14.49 16.39 4.20
C LYS A 176 -13.81 15.21 3.50
N ALA A 177 -14.51 14.09 3.45
CA ALA A 177 -14.09 12.94 2.70
C ALA A 177 -14.00 13.28 1.20
N ARG A 178 -12.82 13.08 0.59
CA ARG A 178 -12.65 13.13 -0.87
C ARG A 178 -12.89 11.74 -1.46
N ALA A 179 -14.00 11.09 -1.08
CA ALA A 179 -14.36 9.81 -1.65
C ALA A 179 -14.49 9.92 -3.17
N GLN A 180 -13.87 9.00 -3.89
CA GLN A 180 -14.14 8.87 -5.32
C GLN A 180 -15.55 8.30 -5.48
N VAL A 181 -16.47 9.13 -5.91
CA VAL A 181 -17.86 8.72 -6.17
C VAL A 181 -17.97 8.33 -7.64
N PHE A 182 -18.19 7.05 -7.89
CA PHE A 182 -18.58 6.56 -9.20
C PHE A 182 -20.10 6.60 -9.29
N ASP A 183 -20.63 7.68 -9.87
CA ASP A 183 -22.08 7.88 -10.05
C ASP A 183 -22.57 7.13 -11.29
N LYS A 184 -23.86 6.80 -11.30
CA LYS A 184 -24.54 5.97 -12.32
C LYS A 184 -24.34 6.43 -13.76
N ASP A 185 -24.08 7.71 -13.99
CA ASP A 185 -24.20 8.35 -15.29
C ASP A 185 -22.88 8.67 -16.01
N ASN A 186 -21.68 8.55 -15.36
CA ASN A 186 -20.44 9.13 -15.89
C ASN A 186 -19.22 8.21 -16.01
N SER A 187 -19.31 6.91 -15.72
CA SER A 187 -18.15 6.01 -15.83
C SER A 187 -18.51 4.71 -16.55
N GLN A 188 -17.57 4.14 -17.29
CA GLN A 188 -17.70 2.79 -17.83
C GLN A 188 -18.02 1.83 -16.68
N LYS A 189 -19.21 1.25 -16.70
CA LYS A 189 -19.67 0.31 -15.67
C LYS A 189 -18.84 -0.97 -15.77
N VAL A 190 -18.05 -1.25 -14.76
CA VAL A 190 -17.39 -2.53 -14.59
C VAL A 190 -18.42 -3.54 -14.07
N THR A 191 -18.56 -4.68 -14.74
CA THR A 191 -19.48 -5.77 -14.38
C THR A 191 -18.71 -7.06 -14.15
N PHE A 192 -19.41 -8.14 -13.74
CA PHE A 192 -18.76 -9.45 -13.59
C PHE A 192 -18.20 -10.02 -14.89
N LYS A 193 -18.61 -9.50 -16.06
CA LYS A 193 -18.03 -9.86 -17.36
C LYS A 193 -16.62 -9.31 -17.57
N ASP A 194 -16.26 -8.26 -16.84
CA ASP A 194 -14.95 -7.62 -16.90
C ASP A 194 -13.98 -8.22 -15.87
N VAL A 195 -14.48 -9.05 -14.96
CA VAL A 195 -13.70 -9.79 -13.97
C VAL A 195 -13.53 -11.21 -14.49
N ALA A 196 -12.32 -11.59 -14.90
CA ALA A 196 -11.99 -12.96 -15.28
C ALA A 196 -11.66 -13.78 -14.02
N GLY A 197 -11.94 -15.08 -14.03
CA GLY A 197 -11.72 -15.97 -12.89
C GLY A 197 -12.55 -15.63 -11.66
N LEU A 198 -12.04 -15.96 -10.47
CA LEU A 198 -12.63 -15.70 -9.16
C LEU A 198 -14.04 -16.30 -9.00
N ALA A 199 -14.26 -17.52 -9.51
CA ALA A 199 -15.58 -18.14 -9.55
C ALA A 199 -16.21 -18.24 -8.16
N GLY A 200 -15.46 -18.70 -7.14
CA GLY A 200 -15.93 -18.80 -5.76
C GLY A 200 -16.27 -17.44 -5.14
N ALA A 201 -15.34 -16.46 -5.26
CA ALA A 201 -15.58 -15.13 -4.73
C ALA A 201 -16.75 -14.43 -5.43
N LYS A 202 -16.94 -14.62 -6.74
CA LYS A 202 -18.09 -14.09 -7.47
C LYS A 202 -19.41 -14.67 -6.93
N GLN A 203 -19.47 -15.98 -6.70
CA GLN A 203 -20.66 -16.64 -6.16
C GLN A 203 -21.04 -16.05 -4.80
N GLU A 204 -20.07 -15.81 -3.92
CA GLU A 204 -20.33 -15.21 -2.61
C GLU A 204 -20.83 -13.76 -2.69
N VAL A 205 -20.25 -12.96 -3.60
CA VAL A 205 -20.70 -11.57 -3.77
C VAL A 205 -21.99 -11.44 -4.59
N GLU A 206 -22.38 -12.42 -5.38
CA GLU A 206 -23.67 -12.46 -6.07
C GLU A 206 -24.84 -12.40 -5.11
N GLU A 207 -24.74 -12.98 -3.90
CA GLU A 207 -25.75 -12.82 -2.87
C GLU A 207 -25.91 -11.37 -2.43
N ILE A 208 -24.79 -10.62 -2.33
CA ILE A 208 -24.78 -9.19 -2.01
C ILE A 208 -25.48 -8.39 -3.13
N VAL A 209 -25.19 -8.71 -4.39
CA VAL A 209 -25.81 -8.10 -5.55
C VAL A 209 -27.32 -8.38 -5.59
N ALA A 210 -27.71 -9.64 -5.40
CA ALA A 210 -29.11 -10.05 -5.39
C ALA A 210 -29.90 -9.34 -4.29
N PHE A 211 -29.27 -9.16 -3.13
CA PHE A 211 -29.86 -8.39 -2.04
C PHE A 211 -30.01 -6.90 -2.39
N LEU A 212 -28.97 -6.24 -2.91
CA LEU A 212 -29.04 -4.82 -3.29
C LEU A 212 -30.09 -4.56 -4.40
N LYS A 213 -30.30 -5.52 -5.30
CA LYS A 213 -31.34 -5.46 -6.33
C LYS A 213 -32.77 -5.62 -5.74
N ASN A 214 -32.96 -6.52 -4.77
CA ASN A 214 -34.27 -6.87 -4.22
C ASN A 214 -34.26 -7.05 -2.68
N PRO A 215 -34.05 -6.00 -1.89
CA PRO A 215 -33.93 -6.11 -0.43
C PRO A 215 -35.21 -6.66 0.24
N LYS A 216 -36.39 -6.34 -0.29
CA LYS A 216 -37.69 -6.75 0.27
C LYS A 216 -37.89 -8.27 0.28
N LYS A 217 -37.34 -9.00 -0.70
CA LYS A 217 -37.44 -10.47 -0.79
C LYS A 217 -36.80 -11.15 0.43
N TYR A 218 -35.67 -10.65 0.87
CA TYR A 218 -34.89 -11.24 1.96
C TYR A 218 -35.44 -10.85 3.33
N THR A 219 -35.84 -9.58 3.51
CA THR A 219 -36.41 -9.10 4.77
C THR A 219 -37.79 -9.71 5.06
N ALA A 220 -38.58 -10.04 4.04
CA ALA A 220 -39.88 -10.70 4.21
C ALA A 220 -39.77 -12.10 4.82
N LEU A 221 -38.66 -12.81 4.64
CA LEU A 221 -38.39 -14.13 5.22
C LEU A 221 -37.64 -14.03 6.57
N GLY A 222 -37.45 -12.82 7.14
CA GLY A 222 -36.75 -12.64 8.40
C GLY A 222 -35.22 -12.70 8.27
N GLY A 223 -34.67 -12.77 7.03
CA GLY A 223 -33.22 -12.78 6.77
C GLY A 223 -32.58 -11.46 7.21
N LYS A 224 -31.47 -11.56 7.95
CA LYS A 224 -30.63 -10.42 8.29
C LYS A 224 -29.55 -10.30 7.22
N ILE A 225 -29.37 -9.08 6.74
CA ILE A 225 -28.41 -8.73 5.70
C ILE A 225 -27.02 -8.59 6.33
N PRO A 226 -25.96 -9.12 5.71
CA PRO A 226 -24.61 -8.79 6.13
C PRO A 226 -24.38 -7.29 5.96
N LYS A 227 -23.95 -6.60 7.03
CA LYS A 227 -23.64 -5.17 6.97
C LYS A 227 -22.37 -4.90 6.22
N GLY A 228 -21.43 -5.85 6.24
CA GLY A 228 -20.14 -5.72 5.59
C GLY A 228 -19.54 -7.05 5.19
N ALA A 229 -18.75 -7.03 4.12
CA ALA A 229 -17.91 -8.14 3.71
C ALA A 229 -16.46 -7.69 3.55
N LEU A 230 -15.53 -8.54 3.97
CA LEU A 230 -14.10 -8.33 3.89
C LEU A 230 -13.51 -9.20 2.78
N LEU A 231 -12.91 -8.57 1.78
CA LEU A 231 -12.16 -9.24 0.72
C LEU A 231 -10.72 -9.46 1.20
N VAL A 232 -10.31 -10.70 1.35
CA VAL A 232 -8.99 -11.09 1.87
C VAL A 232 -8.21 -11.82 0.80
N GLY A 233 -6.95 -11.45 0.57
CA GLY A 233 -6.10 -12.19 -0.35
C GLY A 233 -4.83 -11.44 -0.74
N PRO A 234 -3.92 -12.08 -1.49
CA PRO A 234 -2.68 -11.47 -1.96
C PRO A 234 -2.90 -10.19 -2.78
N PRO A 235 -1.90 -9.31 -2.87
CA PRO A 235 -1.99 -8.12 -3.74
C PRO A 235 -2.15 -8.53 -5.21
N GLY A 236 -2.82 -7.69 -6.00
CA GLY A 236 -2.98 -7.91 -7.43
C GLY A 236 -4.04 -8.94 -7.85
N THR A 237 -4.73 -9.60 -6.90
CA THR A 237 -5.76 -10.62 -7.20
C THR A 237 -7.11 -10.07 -7.67
N GLY A 238 -7.26 -8.74 -7.75
CA GLY A 238 -8.47 -8.12 -8.30
C GLY A 238 -9.54 -7.74 -7.27
N LYS A 239 -9.23 -7.67 -5.95
CA LYS A 239 -10.19 -7.32 -4.89
C LYS A 239 -10.94 -6.01 -5.16
N THR A 240 -10.21 -4.96 -5.51
CA THR A 240 -10.79 -3.64 -5.85
C THR A 240 -11.64 -3.71 -7.13
N LEU A 241 -11.23 -4.51 -8.12
CA LEU A 241 -11.98 -4.71 -9.37
C LEU A 241 -13.29 -5.46 -9.10
N LEU A 242 -13.24 -6.50 -8.27
CA LEU A 242 -14.42 -7.27 -7.84
C LEU A 242 -15.42 -6.37 -7.10
N ALA A 243 -14.95 -5.53 -6.17
CA ALA A 243 -15.83 -4.60 -5.45
C ALA A 243 -16.51 -3.59 -6.41
N LYS A 244 -15.80 -3.07 -7.41
CA LYS A 244 -16.38 -2.22 -8.46
C LYS A 244 -17.40 -2.98 -9.31
N ALA A 245 -17.13 -4.24 -9.64
CA ALA A 245 -18.04 -5.08 -10.42
C ALA A 245 -19.34 -5.37 -9.64
N VAL A 246 -19.27 -5.59 -8.33
CA VAL A 246 -20.45 -5.75 -7.46
C VAL A 246 -21.35 -4.51 -7.55
N ALA A 247 -20.77 -3.33 -7.45
CA ALA A 247 -21.54 -2.08 -7.55
C ALA A 247 -22.15 -1.86 -8.95
N GLY A 248 -21.38 -2.16 -9.99
CA GLY A 248 -21.84 -2.07 -11.38
C GLY A 248 -22.95 -3.06 -11.70
N GLU A 249 -22.82 -4.30 -11.21
CA GLU A 249 -23.84 -5.35 -11.39
C GLU A 249 -25.12 -5.05 -10.59
N ALA A 250 -24.98 -4.51 -9.36
CA ALA A 250 -26.11 -4.08 -8.56
C ALA A 250 -26.72 -2.76 -9.02
N ASN A 251 -26.02 -2.01 -9.90
CA ASN A 251 -26.39 -0.67 -10.38
C ASN A 251 -26.63 0.34 -9.26
N VAL A 252 -25.73 0.37 -8.27
CA VAL A 252 -25.77 1.28 -7.11
C VAL A 252 -24.54 2.19 -7.09
N PRO A 253 -24.64 3.37 -6.44
CA PRO A 253 -23.49 4.25 -6.23
C PRO A 253 -22.36 3.57 -5.46
N PHE A 254 -21.13 3.83 -5.86
CA PHE A 254 -19.91 3.27 -5.29
C PHE A 254 -19.02 4.38 -4.71
N PHE A 255 -18.83 4.34 -3.39
CA PHE A 255 -17.99 5.27 -2.66
C PHE A 255 -16.68 4.57 -2.31
N SER A 256 -15.58 4.95 -2.95
CA SER A 256 -14.27 4.33 -2.73
C SER A 256 -13.33 5.25 -1.98
N MET A 257 -12.65 4.70 -0.98
CA MET A 257 -11.61 5.37 -0.20
C MET A 257 -10.54 4.36 0.21
N SER A 258 -9.28 4.81 0.28
CA SER A 258 -8.21 4.00 0.86
C SER A 258 -8.20 4.14 2.38
N GLY A 259 -7.87 3.06 3.10
CA GLY A 259 -7.62 3.11 4.55
C GLY A 259 -6.56 4.14 4.93
N SER A 260 -5.55 4.33 4.09
CA SER A 260 -4.53 5.37 4.27
C SER A 260 -5.07 6.80 4.25
N ASP A 261 -6.17 7.07 3.52
CA ASP A 261 -6.80 8.39 3.45
C ASP A 261 -7.44 8.83 4.78
N PHE A 262 -7.67 7.89 5.69
CA PHE A 262 -8.18 8.19 7.03
C PHE A 262 -7.08 8.50 8.04
N VAL A 263 -5.82 8.18 7.72
CA VAL A 263 -4.68 8.40 8.61
C VAL A 263 -4.08 9.78 8.32
N GLU A 264 -4.29 10.72 9.24
CA GLU A 264 -3.78 12.09 9.14
C GLU A 264 -2.96 12.45 10.39
N MET A 265 -2.17 13.51 10.30
CA MET A 265 -1.39 14.00 11.46
C MET A 265 -2.24 14.78 12.47
N PHE A 266 -3.42 15.24 12.09
CA PHE A 266 -4.30 16.05 12.92
C PHE A 266 -5.38 15.21 13.57
N VAL A 267 -5.47 15.26 14.89
CA VAL A 267 -6.44 14.49 15.69
C VAL A 267 -7.87 14.82 15.31
N GLY A 268 -8.69 13.80 15.06
CA GLY A 268 -10.12 13.91 14.75
C GLY A 268 -10.45 14.12 13.28
N VAL A 269 -9.48 14.35 12.40
CA VAL A 269 -9.73 14.53 10.95
C VAL A 269 -10.16 13.19 10.32
N GLY A 270 -9.49 12.10 10.64
CA GLY A 270 -9.85 10.75 10.17
C GLY A 270 -11.27 10.37 10.58
N ALA A 271 -11.61 10.54 11.85
CA ALA A 271 -12.96 10.30 12.37
C ALA A 271 -14.02 11.19 11.68
N SER A 272 -13.69 12.43 11.34
CA SER A 272 -14.59 13.32 10.60
C SER A 272 -14.82 12.84 9.17
N ARG A 273 -13.78 12.34 8.49
CA ARG A 273 -13.89 11.76 7.14
C ARG A 273 -14.75 10.48 7.13
N VAL A 274 -14.60 9.63 8.14
CA VAL A 274 -15.46 8.45 8.31
C VAL A 274 -16.91 8.89 8.39
N ARG A 275 -17.27 9.81 9.30
CA ARG A 275 -18.65 10.30 9.44
C ARG A 275 -19.20 10.89 8.13
N ASP A 276 -18.39 11.66 7.42
CA ASP A 276 -18.81 12.32 6.17
C ASP A 276 -19.05 11.28 5.06
N LEU A 277 -18.16 10.30 4.92
CA LEU A 277 -18.31 9.18 3.96
C LEU A 277 -19.62 8.42 4.21
N PHE A 278 -19.86 8.02 5.45
CA PHE A 278 -21.05 7.28 5.83
C PHE A 278 -22.34 8.10 5.66
N ARG A 279 -22.30 9.39 5.95
CA ARG A 279 -23.42 10.31 5.70
C ARG A 279 -23.74 10.39 4.21
N GLN A 280 -22.74 10.62 3.36
CA GLN A 280 -22.91 10.70 1.90
C GLN A 280 -23.50 9.39 1.32
N ALA A 281 -23.04 8.23 1.81
CA ALA A 281 -23.56 6.94 1.36
C ALA A 281 -25.02 6.72 1.82
N LYS A 282 -25.38 7.14 3.03
CA LYS A 282 -26.75 7.09 3.52
C LYS A 282 -27.71 7.95 2.69
N GLU A 283 -27.27 9.14 2.30
CA GLU A 283 -28.04 10.08 1.46
C GLU A 283 -28.33 9.51 0.06
N LYS A 284 -27.45 8.63 -0.44
CA LYS A 284 -27.57 8.01 -1.77
C LYS A 284 -27.92 6.50 -1.74
N ALA A 285 -28.47 6.03 -0.63
CA ALA A 285 -28.87 4.62 -0.49
C ALA A 285 -29.94 4.21 -1.52
N PRO A 286 -29.90 2.97 -2.10
CA PRO A 286 -28.91 1.92 -1.84
C PRO A 286 -27.53 2.22 -2.44
N ALA A 287 -26.46 1.95 -1.67
CA ALA A 287 -25.08 2.30 -2.03
C ALA A 287 -24.07 1.29 -1.47
N ILE A 288 -22.88 1.27 -2.06
CA ILE A 288 -21.73 0.52 -1.53
C ILE A 288 -20.66 1.49 -1.07
N ILE A 289 -20.15 1.30 0.14
CA ILE A 289 -18.91 1.90 0.64
C ILE A 289 -17.81 0.86 0.45
N PHE A 290 -16.72 1.23 -0.20
CA PHE A 290 -15.55 0.40 -0.35
C PHE A 290 -14.33 1.05 0.32
N ILE A 291 -13.70 0.30 1.22
CA ILE A 291 -12.48 0.72 1.93
C ILE A 291 -11.36 -0.22 1.52
N ASP A 292 -10.44 0.27 0.69
CA ASP A 292 -9.26 -0.50 0.31
C ASP A 292 -8.18 -0.37 1.40
N GLU A 293 -7.33 -1.39 1.53
CA GLU A 293 -6.25 -1.41 2.52
C GLU A 293 -6.74 -1.07 3.95
N ILE A 294 -7.83 -1.71 4.38
CA ILE A 294 -8.44 -1.44 5.70
C ILE A 294 -7.46 -1.65 6.87
N ASP A 295 -6.43 -2.44 6.68
CA ASP A 295 -5.37 -2.70 7.67
C ASP A 295 -4.55 -1.44 8.01
N ALA A 296 -4.58 -0.39 7.18
CA ALA A 296 -3.97 0.90 7.51
C ALA A 296 -4.63 1.55 8.75
N VAL A 297 -5.94 1.36 8.93
CA VAL A 297 -6.72 1.90 10.07
C VAL A 297 -7.06 0.79 11.08
N GLY A 298 -7.35 -0.40 10.58
CA GLY A 298 -7.93 -1.51 11.35
C GLY A 298 -6.94 -2.40 12.07
N ARG A 299 -5.66 -2.05 12.16
CA ARG A 299 -4.64 -2.88 12.82
C ARG A 299 -4.91 -3.04 14.31
N ALA A 300 -4.79 -4.29 14.81
CA ALA A 300 -4.91 -4.62 16.23
C ALA A 300 -3.88 -3.85 17.08
N ARG A 301 -4.28 -3.51 18.32
CA ARG A 301 -3.43 -2.80 19.29
C ARG A 301 -2.20 -3.64 19.60
N GLY A 302 -1.04 -3.23 19.12
CA GLY A 302 0.24 -3.82 19.53
C GLY A 302 0.66 -3.29 20.91
N LYS A 303 1.20 -4.14 21.76
CA LYS A 303 1.81 -3.79 23.06
C LYS A 303 3.11 -2.97 22.92
N ASN A 304 3.41 -2.42 21.77
CA ASN A 304 4.58 -1.55 21.64
C ASN A 304 4.29 -0.20 22.29
N ILE A 305 4.81 -0.03 23.47
CA ILE A 305 4.98 1.24 24.22
C ILE A 305 6.01 2.08 23.44
N GLY A 306 5.61 2.58 22.27
CA GLY A 306 6.37 3.55 21.50
C GLY A 306 5.79 4.94 21.72
N LEU A 307 6.56 5.82 22.33
CA LEU A 307 6.27 7.24 22.48
C LEU A 307 6.04 7.89 21.10
N GLY A 308 4.78 7.98 20.66
CA GLY A 308 4.46 8.68 19.41
C GLY A 308 2.95 8.81 19.19
N GLY A 309 2.43 10.04 19.19
CA GLY A 309 1.01 10.40 19.06
C GLY A 309 0.28 9.97 17.76
N GLY A 310 0.87 9.14 16.92
CA GLY A 310 0.25 8.60 15.72
C GLY A 310 -0.66 7.39 15.94
N ASN A 311 -0.61 6.76 17.11
CA ASN A 311 -1.47 5.62 17.43
C ASN A 311 -2.87 6.06 17.88
N ASP A 312 -2.97 7.19 18.58
CA ASP A 312 -4.24 7.71 19.13
C ASP A 312 -5.21 8.14 18.02
N GLU A 313 -4.70 8.70 16.92
CA GLU A 313 -5.52 9.10 15.77
C GLU A 313 -6.11 7.90 15.04
N ARG A 314 -5.30 6.86 14.81
CA ARG A 314 -5.77 5.61 14.18
C ARG A 314 -6.84 4.94 15.03
N GLU A 315 -6.63 4.90 16.36
CA GLU A 315 -7.59 4.31 17.30
C GLU A 315 -8.90 5.11 17.31
N SER A 316 -8.82 6.43 17.34
CA SER A 316 -9.99 7.32 17.26
C SER A 316 -10.77 7.07 15.95
N THR A 317 -10.07 6.94 14.84
CA THR A 317 -10.66 6.69 13.53
C THR A 317 -11.29 5.29 13.44
N LEU A 318 -10.60 4.25 13.97
CA LEU A 318 -11.14 2.91 14.05
C LEU A 318 -12.41 2.86 14.91
N ASN A 319 -12.39 3.48 16.08
CA ASN A 319 -13.57 3.53 16.97
C ASN A 319 -14.74 4.26 16.29
N GLN A 320 -14.47 5.31 15.53
CA GLN A 320 -15.52 5.99 14.74
C GLN A 320 -16.08 5.09 13.65
N LEU A 321 -15.21 4.35 12.93
CA LEU A 321 -15.63 3.37 11.92
C LEU A 321 -16.55 2.30 12.54
N LEU A 322 -16.14 1.72 13.67
CA LEU A 322 -16.94 0.74 14.40
C LEU A 322 -18.29 1.33 14.82
N THR A 323 -18.31 2.56 15.32
CA THR A 323 -19.53 3.27 15.74
C THR A 323 -20.48 3.49 14.55
N GLU A 324 -19.96 3.93 13.41
CA GLU A 324 -20.78 4.11 12.20
C GLU A 324 -21.34 2.77 11.70
N MET A 325 -20.54 1.68 11.71
CA MET A 325 -21.01 0.34 11.33
C MET A 325 -22.09 -0.17 12.27
N ASP A 326 -21.96 0.02 13.58
CA ASP A 326 -22.96 -0.37 14.58
C ASP A 326 -24.23 0.47 14.47
N GLY A 327 -24.10 1.76 14.16
CA GLY A 327 -25.18 2.72 13.98
C GLY A 327 -26.03 2.51 12.72
N PHE A 328 -25.65 1.58 11.84
CA PHE A 328 -26.50 1.16 10.74
C PHE A 328 -27.66 0.28 11.23
N GLY A 329 -28.87 0.74 11.04
CA GLY A 329 -30.05 -0.14 11.12
C GLY A 329 -29.97 -1.24 10.04
N THR A 330 -30.55 -2.40 10.32
CA THR A 330 -30.56 -3.58 9.43
C THR A 330 -31.17 -3.31 8.03
N ASN A 331 -31.74 -2.15 7.79
CA ASN A 331 -32.46 -1.78 6.55
C ASN A 331 -31.94 -0.50 5.89
N SER A 332 -30.72 -0.05 6.20
CA SER A 332 -30.19 1.23 5.66
C SER A 332 -29.90 1.20 4.15
N GLY A 333 -29.88 0.04 3.52
CA GLY A 333 -29.57 -0.09 2.09
C GLY A 333 -28.12 0.19 1.73
N VAL A 334 -27.23 0.36 2.72
CA VAL A 334 -25.78 0.57 2.51
C VAL A 334 -25.03 -0.69 2.93
N ILE A 335 -24.16 -1.17 2.06
CA ILE A 335 -23.25 -2.30 2.34
C ILE A 335 -21.82 -1.79 2.32
N ILE A 336 -21.03 -2.27 3.27
CA ILE A 336 -19.62 -1.93 3.37
C ILE A 336 -18.79 -3.09 2.84
N LEU A 337 -18.00 -2.85 1.82
CA LEU A 337 -16.97 -3.79 1.37
C LEU A 337 -15.61 -3.25 1.82
N ALA A 338 -14.77 -4.08 2.38
CA ALA A 338 -13.39 -3.71 2.66
C ALA A 338 -12.44 -4.72 2.02
N ALA A 339 -11.22 -4.28 1.71
CA ALA A 339 -10.19 -5.17 1.19
C ALA A 339 -8.92 -5.06 2.04
N THR A 340 -8.24 -6.19 2.22
CA THR A 340 -6.95 -6.26 2.89
C THR A 340 -6.09 -7.37 2.27
N ASN A 341 -4.78 -7.17 2.32
CA ASN A 341 -3.81 -8.22 2.02
C ASN A 341 -3.40 -9.00 3.29
N ARG A 342 -3.77 -8.49 4.48
CA ARG A 342 -3.32 -9.01 5.77
C ARG A 342 -4.45 -9.02 6.78
N ALA A 343 -5.29 -10.04 6.70
CA ALA A 343 -6.37 -10.22 7.68
C ALA A 343 -5.86 -10.54 9.10
N ASP A 344 -4.65 -11.11 9.20
CA ASP A 344 -3.97 -11.48 10.45
C ASP A 344 -3.69 -10.30 11.37
N VAL A 345 -3.49 -9.10 10.82
CA VAL A 345 -3.16 -7.89 11.59
C VAL A 345 -4.38 -7.09 12.03
N LEU A 346 -5.59 -7.45 11.55
CA LEU A 346 -6.81 -6.70 11.85
C LEU A 346 -7.28 -6.87 13.29
N ASP A 347 -7.85 -5.81 13.84
CA ASP A 347 -8.50 -5.86 15.15
C ASP A 347 -9.73 -6.77 15.08
N SER A 348 -9.82 -7.72 16.02
CA SER A 348 -10.91 -8.68 16.12
C SER A 348 -12.29 -8.03 16.26
N ALA A 349 -12.36 -6.78 16.73
CA ALA A 349 -13.59 -6.02 16.80
C ALA A 349 -14.20 -5.74 15.43
N LEU A 350 -13.40 -5.61 14.37
CA LEU A 350 -13.89 -5.46 13.00
C LEU A 350 -14.57 -6.71 12.46
N LEU A 351 -14.12 -7.90 12.90
CA LEU A 351 -14.55 -9.21 12.42
C LEU A 351 -15.76 -9.78 13.19
N ARG A 352 -16.34 -8.99 14.12
CA ARG A 352 -17.52 -9.40 14.88
C ARG A 352 -18.79 -9.33 14.04
N ALA A 353 -19.75 -10.20 14.40
CA ALA A 353 -21.09 -10.20 13.79
C ALA A 353 -21.72 -8.79 13.81
N GLY A 354 -22.30 -8.39 12.68
CA GLY A 354 -22.87 -7.06 12.49
C GLY A 354 -21.88 -6.01 12.00
N ARG A 355 -20.63 -6.40 11.67
CA ARG A 355 -19.58 -5.57 11.04
C ARG A 355 -19.10 -6.27 9.79
N PHE A 356 -17.83 -6.73 9.72
CA PHE A 356 -17.35 -7.59 8.64
C PHE A 356 -17.57 -9.06 9.02
N ASP A 357 -18.80 -9.49 8.97
CA ASP A 357 -19.21 -10.84 9.36
C ASP A 357 -19.00 -11.88 8.25
N ARG A 358 -18.74 -11.45 7.02
CA ARG A 358 -18.32 -12.30 5.91
C ARG A 358 -16.90 -12.01 5.51
N GLN A 359 -16.07 -13.04 5.42
CA GLN A 359 -14.72 -12.98 4.86
C GLN A 359 -14.73 -13.76 3.54
N ILE A 360 -14.47 -13.06 2.46
CA ILE A 360 -14.44 -13.60 1.10
C ILE A 360 -12.98 -13.71 0.68
N HIS A 361 -12.52 -14.93 0.50
CA HIS A 361 -11.13 -15.18 0.10
C HIS A 361 -10.98 -14.99 -1.40
N VAL A 362 -10.02 -14.15 -1.78
CA VAL A 362 -9.65 -13.85 -3.16
C VAL A 362 -8.23 -14.36 -3.37
N GLU A 363 -8.13 -15.61 -3.76
CA GLU A 363 -6.86 -16.33 -3.90
C GLU A 363 -6.14 -15.96 -5.20
N LEU A 364 -4.91 -16.48 -5.36
CA LEU A 364 -4.21 -16.40 -6.63
C LEU A 364 -4.95 -17.27 -7.66
N PRO A 365 -5.01 -16.84 -8.93
CA PRO A 365 -5.76 -17.56 -9.95
C PRO A 365 -5.09 -18.90 -10.32
N ASP A 366 -5.91 -19.94 -10.48
CA ASP A 366 -5.50 -21.21 -11.03
C ASP A 366 -5.17 -21.13 -12.54
N VAL A 367 -4.72 -22.21 -13.15
CA VAL A 367 -4.31 -22.22 -14.56
C VAL A 367 -5.48 -21.86 -15.51
N GLN A 368 -6.72 -22.24 -15.20
CA GLN A 368 -7.88 -21.90 -16.01
C GLN A 368 -8.28 -20.45 -15.84
N GLU A 369 -8.26 -19.96 -14.62
CA GLU A 369 -8.53 -18.56 -14.31
C GLU A 369 -7.46 -17.64 -14.91
N ARG A 370 -6.16 -18.04 -14.87
CA ARG A 370 -5.10 -17.28 -15.57
C ARG A 370 -5.33 -17.21 -17.07
N LYS A 371 -5.81 -18.30 -17.68
CA LYS A 371 -6.19 -18.32 -19.10
C LYS A 371 -7.30 -17.30 -19.40
N GLU A 372 -8.31 -17.24 -18.54
CA GLU A 372 -9.39 -16.25 -18.68
C GLU A 372 -8.88 -14.82 -18.51
N ILE A 373 -8.00 -14.59 -17.54
CA ILE A 373 -7.37 -13.28 -17.27
C ILE A 373 -6.51 -12.84 -18.48
N PHE A 374 -5.69 -13.74 -19.03
CA PHE A 374 -4.98 -13.48 -20.30
C PHE A 374 -5.95 -13.10 -21.41
N GLY A 375 -7.06 -13.84 -21.54
CA GLY A 375 -8.09 -13.55 -22.55
C GLY A 375 -8.67 -12.15 -22.45
N VAL A 376 -8.72 -11.55 -21.27
CA VAL A 376 -9.14 -10.15 -21.07
C VAL A 376 -8.02 -9.19 -21.44
N HIS A 377 -6.80 -9.40 -20.95
CA HIS A 377 -5.68 -8.48 -21.13
C HIS A 377 -5.06 -8.52 -22.54
N LEU A 378 -5.26 -9.60 -23.28
CA LEU A 378 -4.80 -9.74 -24.66
C LEU A 378 -5.73 -9.05 -25.69
N ARG A 379 -6.97 -8.72 -25.34
CA ARG A 379 -7.93 -8.06 -26.28
C ARG A 379 -7.40 -6.82 -26.99
N PRO A 380 -6.68 -5.90 -26.32
CA PRO A 380 -6.16 -4.69 -26.96
C PRO A 380 -4.85 -4.94 -27.75
N ILE A 381 -4.24 -6.13 -27.67
CA ILE A 381 -2.90 -6.43 -28.19
C ILE A 381 -3.03 -7.14 -29.53
N LYS A 382 -2.22 -6.74 -30.51
CA LYS A 382 -2.11 -7.43 -31.78
C LYS A 382 -1.20 -8.64 -31.63
N LEU A 383 -1.78 -9.84 -31.68
CA LEU A 383 -1.08 -11.10 -31.47
C LEU A 383 -0.69 -11.75 -32.80
N ALA A 384 0.50 -12.31 -32.85
CA ALA A 384 0.93 -13.23 -33.90
C ALA A 384 0.23 -14.59 -33.75
N ALA A 385 0.11 -15.33 -34.86
CA ALA A 385 -0.60 -16.61 -34.90
C ALA A 385 0.01 -17.72 -34.00
N ASN A 386 1.25 -17.55 -33.57
CA ASN A 386 1.99 -18.53 -32.75
C ASN A 386 1.78 -18.36 -31.24
N VAL A 387 0.91 -17.43 -30.82
CA VAL A 387 0.63 -17.18 -29.39
C VAL A 387 -0.50 -18.09 -28.91
N ASP A 388 -0.16 -19.04 -28.05
CA ASP A 388 -1.14 -19.90 -27.38
C ASP A 388 -1.38 -19.42 -25.95
N VAL A 389 -2.62 -19.06 -25.63
CA VAL A 389 -3.03 -18.59 -24.29
C VAL A 389 -2.90 -19.69 -23.24
N ASN A 390 -3.11 -20.97 -23.60
CA ASN A 390 -2.92 -22.07 -22.67
C ASN A 390 -1.44 -22.18 -22.27
N PHE A 391 -0.54 -22.04 -23.25
CA PHE A 391 0.89 -22.02 -22.99
C PHE A 391 1.26 -20.86 -22.04
N LEU A 392 0.77 -19.64 -22.27
CA LEU A 392 1.06 -18.48 -21.41
C LEU A 392 0.55 -18.71 -19.99
N ALA A 393 -0.66 -19.25 -19.81
CA ALA A 393 -1.21 -19.57 -18.51
C ALA A 393 -0.37 -20.61 -17.75
N LYS A 394 0.18 -21.62 -18.45
CA LYS A 394 1.10 -22.60 -17.88
C LYS A 394 2.44 -21.97 -17.46
N GLN A 395 2.94 -20.99 -18.22
CA GLN A 395 4.24 -20.33 -17.97
C GLN A 395 4.20 -19.29 -16.84
N THR A 396 3.03 -18.99 -16.28
CA THR A 396 2.86 -17.96 -15.22
C THR A 396 2.23 -18.52 -13.94
N PRO A 397 2.74 -19.61 -13.37
CA PRO A 397 2.22 -20.13 -12.11
C PRO A 397 2.46 -19.15 -10.98
N GLY A 398 1.48 -19.00 -10.08
CA GLY A 398 1.56 -18.09 -8.94
C GLY A 398 1.45 -16.60 -9.29
N PHE A 399 1.22 -16.24 -10.56
CA PHE A 399 0.99 -14.86 -10.96
C PHE A 399 -0.42 -14.41 -10.59
N SER A 400 -0.50 -13.21 -10.05
CA SER A 400 -1.76 -12.52 -9.84
C SER A 400 -2.32 -11.94 -11.16
N GLY A 401 -3.55 -11.48 -11.13
CA GLY A 401 -4.14 -10.77 -12.29
C GLY A 401 -3.36 -9.52 -12.68
N ALA A 402 -2.79 -8.81 -11.71
CA ALA A 402 -1.93 -7.65 -11.97
C ALA A 402 -0.60 -8.03 -12.64
N ASP A 403 0.00 -9.15 -12.22
CA ASP A 403 1.23 -9.64 -12.84
C ASP A 403 0.98 -10.05 -14.30
N ILE A 404 -0.14 -10.72 -14.58
CA ILE A 404 -0.55 -11.09 -15.94
C ILE A 404 -0.78 -9.84 -16.81
N ALA A 405 -1.45 -8.83 -16.27
CA ALA A 405 -1.62 -7.56 -16.97
C ALA A 405 -0.26 -6.91 -17.30
N ASN A 406 0.67 -6.96 -16.35
CA ASN A 406 2.04 -6.46 -16.54
C ASN A 406 2.81 -7.27 -17.59
N VAL A 407 2.70 -8.62 -17.60
CA VAL A 407 3.26 -9.47 -18.68
C VAL A 407 2.76 -9.05 -20.04
N CYS A 408 1.45 -8.87 -20.19
CA CYS A 408 0.84 -8.46 -21.44
C CYS A 408 1.35 -7.10 -21.91
N ASN A 409 1.44 -6.13 -21.01
CA ASN A 409 1.98 -4.81 -21.30
C ASN A 409 3.47 -4.85 -21.67
N GLU A 410 4.27 -5.58 -20.89
CA GLU A 410 5.71 -5.68 -21.11
C GLU A 410 6.05 -6.41 -22.42
N ALA A 411 5.30 -7.46 -22.78
CA ALA A 411 5.45 -8.13 -24.06
C ALA A 411 5.19 -7.19 -25.24
N ALA A 412 4.14 -6.35 -25.15
CA ALA A 412 3.87 -5.33 -26.16
C ALA A 412 5.00 -4.29 -26.26
N LEU A 413 5.57 -3.87 -25.12
CA LEU A 413 6.71 -2.94 -25.08
C LEU A 413 7.98 -3.59 -25.66
N ILE A 414 8.21 -4.89 -25.44
CA ILE A 414 9.34 -5.62 -26.01
C ILE A 414 9.18 -5.72 -27.53
N ALA A 415 8.00 -6.10 -28.03
CA ALA A 415 7.72 -6.16 -29.46
C ALA A 415 7.89 -4.80 -30.14
N ALA A 416 7.42 -3.73 -29.50
CA ALA A 416 7.60 -2.36 -30.01
C ALA A 416 9.08 -1.95 -30.08
N ARG A 417 9.91 -2.31 -29.09
CA ARG A 417 11.36 -2.05 -29.11
C ARG A 417 12.11 -2.81 -30.22
N LYS A 418 11.54 -3.97 -30.63
CA LYS A 418 12.06 -4.78 -31.74
C LYS A 418 11.46 -4.38 -33.08
N ASP A 419 10.72 -3.25 -33.16
CA ASP A 419 10.02 -2.75 -34.34
C ASP A 419 9.07 -3.79 -35.01
N LYS A 420 8.52 -4.71 -34.20
CA LYS A 420 7.54 -5.70 -34.65
C LYS A 420 6.15 -5.07 -34.79
N LYS A 421 5.33 -5.63 -35.70
CA LYS A 421 3.93 -5.21 -35.92
C LYS A 421 2.95 -6.00 -35.05
N GLU A 422 3.34 -7.16 -34.56
CA GLU A 422 2.56 -8.09 -33.76
C GLU A 422 3.44 -8.66 -32.66
N VAL A 423 2.81 -9.02 -31.53
CA VAL A 423 3.48 -9.61 -30.37
C VAL A 423 3.50 -11.12 -30.53
N ASP A 424 4.66 -11.72 -30.50
CA ASP A 424 4.82 -13.17 -30.66
C ASP A 424 5.08 -13.90 -29.32
N LYS A 425 5.09 -15.24 -29.37
CA LYS A 425 5.36 -16.10 -28.21
C LYS A 425 6.65 -15.72 -27.48
N GLN A 426 7.72 -15.39 -28.24
CA GLN A 426 9.03 -15.07 -27.67
C GLN A 426 8.99 -13.74 -26.87
N ASP A 427 8.23 -12.75 -27.33
CA ASP A 427 8.11 -11.48 -26.62
C ASP A 427 7.41 -11.66 -25.26
N PHE A 428 6.43 -12.57 -25.16
CA PHE A 428 5.83 -12.97 -23.89
C PHE A 428 6.80 -13.68 -22.97
N MET A 429 7.61 -14.59 -23.52
CA MET A 429 8.64 -15.28 -22.73
C MET A 429 9.68 -14.29 -22.19
N ASP A 430 10.14 -13.36 -23.02
CA ASP A 430 11.06 -12.30 -22.62
C ASP A 430 10.43 -11.37 -21.55
N ALA A 431 9.12 -11.14 -21.62
CA ALA A 431 8.39 -10.35 -20.65
C ALA A 431 8.29 -11.07 -19.28
N VAL A 432 7.95 -12.35 -19.27
CA VAL A 432 7.94 -13.18 -18.05
C VAL A 432 9.30 -13.18 -17.41
N ASP A 433 10.36 -13.41 -18.22
CA ASP A 433 11.75 -13.37 -17.76
C ASP A 433 12.12 -12.05 -17.09
N ARG A 434 11.72 -10.94 -17.73
CA ARG A 434 11.99 -9.61 -17.22
C ARG A 434 11.28 -9.32 -15.92
N ILE A 435 10.05 -9.80 -15.75
CA ILE A 435 9.25 -9.58 -14.53
C ILE A 435 9.81 -10.40 -13.37
N ILE A 436 10.18 -11.66 -13.60
CA ILE A 436 10.66 -12.53 -12.53
C ILE A 436 12.15 -12.25 -12.23
N GLY A 437 13.00 -12.20 -13.27
CA GLY A 437 14.47 -12.11 -13.15
C GLY A 437 15.02 -10.69 -13.22
N GLY A 438 14.23 -9.72 -13.65
CA GLY A 438 14.70 -8.35 -13.90
C GLY A 438 15.35 -8.16 -15.26
N LEU A 439 15.97 -7.00 -15.46
CA LEU A 439 16.67 -6.67 -16.71
C LEU A 439 17.95 -7.49 -16.87
N GLU A 440 18.18 -7.97 -18.08
CA GLU A 440 19.43 -8.60 -18.49
C GLU A 440 20.60 -7.62 -18.37
N ARG A 441 21.67 -8.03 -17.72
CA ARG A 441 22.90 -7.23 -17.53
C ARG A 441 23.97 -7.59 -18.56
N LYS A 442 23.86 -7.06 -19.77
CA LYS A 442 24.83 -7.28 -20.86
C LYS A 442 26.24 -6.75 -20.59
N THR A 443 26.38 -5.87 -19.59
CA THR A 443 27.66 -5.23 -19.27
C THR A 443 28.48 -5.94 -18.20
N LYS A 444 27.97 -7.03 -17.62
CA LYS A 444 28.72 -7.78 -16.61
C LYS A 444 29.75 -8.65 -17.29
N ILE A 445 31.02 -8.28 -17.17
CA ILE A 445 32.13 -9.10 -17.65
C ILE A 445 32.28 -10.27 -16.68
N MET A 446 32.06 -11.48 -17.18
CA MET A 446 32.33 -12.73 -16.47
C MET A 446 33.59 -13.34 -17.06
N THR A 447 34.44 -13.94 -16.22
CA THR A 447 35.56 -14.74 -16.67
C THR A 447 35.06 -16.10 -17.19
N ASP A 448 35.82 -16.75 -18.04
CA ASP A 448 35.46 -18.10 -18.55
C ASP A 448 35.33 -19.12 -17.41
N GLU A 449 36.12 -18.94 -16.34
CA GLU A 449 36.06 -19.78 -15.14
C GLU A 449 34.76 -19.58 -14.37
N GLU A 450 34.33 -18.29 -14.15
CA GLU A 450 33.03 -17.99 -13.54
C GLU A 450 31.88 -18.50 -14.39
N LYS A 451 31.93 -18.31 -15.72
CA LYS A 451 30.91 -18.79 -16.65
C LYS A 451 30.77 -20.31 -16.57
N ARG A 452 31.92 -21.02 -16.50
CA ARG A 452 31.94 -22.45 -16.31
C ARG A 452 31.35 -22.88 -14.97
N SER A 453 31.75 -22.23 -13.89
CA SER A 453 31.23 -22.54 -12.55
C SER A 453 29.70 -22.36 -12.47
N ILE A 454 29.17 -21.27 -13.02
CA ILE A 454 27.72 -21.03 -13.08
C ILE A 454 27.03 -22.08 -13.94
N ALA A 455 27.59 -22.44 -15.12
CA ALA A 455 26.99 -23.42 -16.00
C ALA A 455 26.92 -24.81 -15.34
N PHE A 456 27.93 -25.23 -14.60
CA PHE A 456 27.93 -26.49 -13.85
C PHE A 456 26.90 -26.44 -12.70
N HIS A 457 26.80 -25.33 -12.00
CA HIS A 457 25.83 -25.13 -10.94
C HIS A 457 24.40 -25.25 -11.48
N GLU A 458 24.03 -24.48 -12.50
CA GLU A 458 22.71 -24.50 -13.11
C GLU A 458 22.35 -25.83 -13.78
N ALA A 459 23.35 -26.48 -14.40
CA ALA A 459 23.22 -27.85 -14.93
C ALA A 459 22.94 -28.86 -13.80
N GLY A 460 23.50 -28.64 -12.62
CA GLY A 460 23.25 -29.44 -11.43
C GLY A 460 21.79 -29.40 -11.01
N HIS A 461 21.21 -28.20 -10.90
CA HIS A 461 19.78 -28.00 -10.64
C HIS A 461 18.91 -28.69 -11.69
N ALA A 462 19.24 -28.52 -12.98
CA ALA A 462 18.50 -29.10 -14.08
C ALA A 462 18.52 -30.63 -14.04
N THR A 463 19.72 -31.23 -13.87
CA THR A 463 19.90 -32.68 -13.87
C THR A 463 19.17 -33.32 -12.69
N VAL A 464 19.35 -32.81 -11.47
CA VAL A 464 18.74 -33.39 -10.28
C VAL A 464 17.21 -33.27 -10.35
N SER A 465 16.68 -32.10 -10.72
CA SER A 465 15.24 -31.91 -10.83
C SER A 465 14.59 -32.77 -11.90
N TRP A 466 15.31 -33.06 -13.00
CA TRP A 466 14.81 -33.91 -14.08
C TRP A 466 14.58 -35.36 -13.64
N MET A 467 15.44 -35.85 -12.77
CA MET A 467 15.43 -37.24 -12.29
C MET A 467 14.52 -37.46 -11.07
N LEU A 468 14.01 -36.40 -10.45
CA LEU A 468 13.17 -36.49 -9.26
C LEU A 468 11.67 -36.46 -9.61
N HIS A 469 10.89 -37.32 -8.92
CA HIS A 469 9.46 -37.48 -9.17
C HIS A 469 8.68 -36.24 -8.83
N TRP A 470 8.89 -35.69 -7.62
CA TRP A 470 8.12 -34.61 -7.07
C TRP A 470 8.75 -33.22 -7.32
N ALA A 471 9.90 -33.17 -7.98
CA ALA A 471 10.50 -31.90 -8.39
C ALA A 471 9.64 -31.21 -9.46
N ASN A 472 9.53 -29.90 -9.38
CA ASN A 472 8.78 -29.11 -10.35
C ASN A 472 9.35 -29.28 -11.77
N PRO A 473 8.50 -29.37 -12.81
CA PRO A 473 8.96 -29.47 -14.19
C PRO A 473 9.86 -28.29 -14.58
N LEU A 474 10.98 -28.62 -15.22
CA LEU A 474 11.92 -27.63 -15.74
C LEU A 474 11.33 -26.94 -16.97
N VAL A 475 11.47 -25.64 -17.08
CA VAL A 475 11.07 -24.83 -18.23
C VAL A 475 12.28 -24.47 -19.07
N LYS A 476 13.29 -23.91 -18.44
CA LYS A 476 14.55 -23.50 -19.06
C LYS A 476 15.64 -23.30 -18.02
N VAL A 477 16.88 -23.25 -18.49
CA VAL A 477 18.06 -22.92 -17.70
C VAL A 477 18.83 -21.81 -18.39
N THR A 478 19.33 -20.85 -17.65
CA THR A 478 20.08 -19.73 -18.20
C THR A 478 21.28 -19.38 -17.32
N ILE A 479 22.37 -19.01 -17.95
CA ILE A 479 23.55 -18.42 -17.29
C ILE A 479 23.71 -16.94 -17.61
N VAL A 480 22.68 -16.32 -18.21
CA VAL A 480 22.63 -14.88 -18.47
C VAL A 480 22.32 -14.15 -17.17
N PRO A 481 23.20 -13.24 -16.70
CA PRO A 481 22.98 -12.53 -15.45
C PRO A 481 21.75 -11.62 -15.52
N ARG A 482 20.84 -11.76 -14.54
CA ARG A 482 19.65 -10.91 -14.40
C ARG A 482 19.51 -10.45 -12.96
N GLY A 483 19.30 -9.14 -12.76
CA GLY A 483 19.16 -8.58 -11.42
C GLY A 483 20.38 -8.88 -10.53
N VAL A 484 20.18 -9.64 -9.46
CA VAL A 484 21.24 -10.11 -8.54
C VAL A 484 21.71 -11.51 -8.86
N ALA A 485 20.96 -12.29 -9.64
CA ALA A 485 21.28 -13.66 -10.02
C ALA A 485 22.30 -13.71 -11.15
N LEU A 486 23.23 -14.67 -11.09
CA LEU A 486 24.24 -14.94 -12.11
C LEU A 486 23.77 -15.94 -13.15
N GLY A 487 22.89 -16.84 -12.75
CA GLY A 487 22.19 -17.83 -13.55
C GLY A 487 20.85 -18.15 -12.90
N ALA A 488 20.04 -18.97 -13.54
CA ALA A 488 18.81 -19.49 -12.96
C ALA A 488 18.29 -20.72 -13.73
N ALA A 489 17.88 -21.76 -13.00
CA ALA A 489 17.01 -22.80 -13.50
C ALA A 489 15.54 -22.43 -13.20
N TRP A 490 14.73 -22.40 -14.24
CA TRP A 490 13.34 -21.98 -14.18
C TRP A 490 12.43 -23.19 -14.17
N TYR A 491 11.57 -23.25 -13.18
CA TYR A 491 10.64 -24.35 -12.97
C TYR A 491 9.22 -23.88 -13.12
N MET A 492 8.32 -24.79 -13.42
CA MET A 492 6.89 -24.61 -13.41
C MET A 492 6.33 -25.19 -12.11
N PRO A 493 6.07 -24.38 -11.05
CA PRO A 493 5.49 -24.90 -9.82
C PRO A 493 4.14 -25.55 -10.11
N GLU A 494 3.95 -26.75 -9.63
CA GLU A 494 2.67 -27.44 -9.73
C GLU A 494 1.71 -26.93 -8.65
N GLU A 495 0.48 -26.61 -9.03
CA GLU A 495 -0.57 -26.19 -8.11
C GLU A 495 -1.03 -27.36 -7.25
N ARG A 496 -0.72 -27.32 -5.96
CA ARG A 496 -1.07 -28.34 -4.98
C ARG A 496 -1.66 -27.70 -3.73
N GLN A 497 -2.73 -28.28 -3.22
CA GLN A 497 -3.32 -27.85 -1.95
C GLN A 497 -2.65 -28.52 -0.75
N LEU A 498 -2.09 -29.72 -0.96
CA LEU A 498 -1.39 -30.48 0.08
C LEU A 498 -0.03 -30.89 -0.44
N THR A 499 1.00 -30.66 0.37
CA THR A 499 2.38 -31.05 0.10
C THR A 499 2.77 -32.18 1.06
N ASN A 500 3.19 -33.32 0.55
CA ASN A 500 3.66 -34.44 1.35
C ASN A 500 5.15 -34.30 1.67
N ARG A 501 5.65 -35.18 2.56
CA ARG A 501 7.04 -35.17 3.00
C ARG A 501 8.01 -35.42 1.84
N GLU A 502 7.69 -36.37 0.97
CA GLU A 502 8.52 -36.77 -0.16
C GLU A 502 8.69 -35.64 -1.17
N HIS A 503 7.63 -34.84 -1.39
CA HIS A 503 7.69 -33.68 -2.25
C HIS A 503 8.65 -32.60 -1.68
N LEU A 504 8.57 -32.32 -0.37
CA LEU A 504 9.48 -31.36 0.27
C LEU A 504 10.93 -31.83 0.19
N LEU A 505 11.17 -33.13 0.33
CA LEU A 505 12.51 -33.72 0.22
C LEU A 505 13.05 -33.65 -1.22
N ASP A 506 12.22 -33.94 -2.24
CA ASP A 506 12.64 -33.86 -3.65
C ASP A 506 12.91 -32.39 -4.04
N GLU A 507 12.12 -31.45 -3.55
CA GLU A 507 12.33 -30.01 -3.78
C GLU A 507 13.64 -29.53 -3.15
N MET A 508 13.95 -29.99 -1.92
CA MET A 508 15.24 -29.68 -1.27
C MET A 508 16.40 -30.30 -2.04
N CYS A 509 16.27 -31.57 -2.46
CA CYS A 509 17.28 -32.26 -3.22
C CYS A 509 17.58 -31.53 -4.56
N ALA A 510 16.55 -31.13 -5.30
CA ALA A 510 16.69 -30.35 -6.53
C ALA A 510 17.35 -28.98 -6.28
N THR A 511 16.97 -28.31 -5.18
CA THR A 511 17.56 -27.02 -4.78
C THR A 511 19.04 -27.18 -4.40
N LEU A 512 19.43 -28.29 -3.81
CA LEU A 512 20.85 -28.58 -3.50
C LEU A 512 21.66 -29.00 -4.73
N GLY A 513 21.03 -29.30 -5.87
CA GLY A 513 21.67 -29.79 -7.09
C GLY A 513 22.83 -28.92 -7.57
N GLY A 514 22.69 -27.59 -7.51
CA GLY A 514 23.76 -26.66 -7.89
C GLY A 514 25.01 -26.81 -7.01
N ARG A 515 24.84 -26.78 -5.68
CA ARG A 515 25.94 -26.97 -4.73
C ARG A 515 26.54 -28.35 -4.83
N ALA A 516 25.72 -29.39 -5.01
CA ALA A 516 26.19 -30.75 -5.18
C ALA A 516 27.06 -30.91 -6.46
N ALA A 517 26.69 -30.23 -7.56
CA ALA A 517 27.48 -30.22 -8.80
C ALA A 517 28.82 -29.49 -8.63
N GLU A 518 28.85 -28.34 -7.91
CA GLU A 518 30.10 -27.65 -7.59
C GLU A 518 31.07 -28.58 -6.83
N GLU A 519 30.59 -29.28 -5.79
CA GLU A 519 31.41 -30.16 -4.96
C GLU A 519 31.86 -31.42 -5.72
N THR A 520 30.97 -32.03 -6.52
CA THR A 520 31.26 -33.31 -7.21
C THR A 520 32.19 -33.10 -8.40
N PHE A 521 31.96 -32.09 -9.22
CA PHE A 521 32.65 -31.97 -10.51
C PHE A 521 33.73 -30.87 -10.55
N LEU A 522 33.57 -29.80 -9.75
CA LEU A 522 34.55 -28.72 -9.71
C LEU A 522 35.48 -28.80 -8.49
N GLN A 523 35.14 -29.61 -7.49
CA GLN A 523 35.85 -29.71 -6.20
C GLN A 523 36.06 -28.36 -5.52
N GLN A 524 35.17 -27.42 -5.79
CA GLN A 524 35.16 -26.04 -5.27
C GLN A 524 33.76 -25.69 -4.82
N THR A 525 33.66 -24.79 -3.90
CA THR A 525 32.37 -24.26 -3.43
C THR A 525 32.33 -22.74 -3.63
N SER A 526 31.23 -22.23 -4.18
CA SER A 526 31.06 -20.81 -4.45
C SER A 526 30.03 -20.17 -3.51
N THR A 527 30.01 -18.85 -3.47
CA THR A 527 28.97 -18.08 -2.78
C THR A 527 27.65 -18.05 -3.57
N GLY A 528 27.62 -18.59 -4.80
CA GLY A 528 26.44 -18.61 -5.66
C GLY A 528 25.26 -19.35 -5.04
N ALA A 529 25.53 -20.43 -4.29
CA ALA A 529 24.52 -21.24 -3.63
C ALA A 529 23.87 -20.62 -2.37
N LEU A 530 24.13 -19.34 -2.04
CA LEU A 530 23.63 -18.72 -0.81
C LEU A 530 22.10 -18.80 -0.69
N ASN A 531 21.38 -18.43 -1.74
CA ASN A 531 19.92 -18.44 -1.75
C ASN A 531 19.34 -19.85 -1.67
N ASP A 532 19.99 -20.82 -2.31
CA ASP A 532 19.59 -22.22 -2.28
C ASP A 532 19.72 -22.79 -0.87
N LEU A 533 20.85 -22.53 -0.22
CA LEU A 533 21.10 -22.97 1.15
C LEU A 533 20.13 -22.30 2.14
N GLU A 534 19.84 -21.01 1.98
CA GLU A 534 18.84 -20.31 2.79
C GLU A 534 17.45 -20.94 2.63
N ARG A 535 17.03 -21.21 1.40
CA ARG A 535 15.74 -21.82 1.08
C ARG A 535 15.64 -23.22 1.69
N VAL A 536 16.62 -24.08 1.47
CA VAL A 536 16.66 -25.44 1.99
C VAL A 536 16.65 -25.45 3.52
N THR A 537 17.41 -24.57 4.16
CA THR A 537 17.45 -24.44 5.63
C THR A 537 16.08 -24.05 6.19
N LYS A 538 15.42 -23.05 5.60
CA LYS A 538 14.06 -22.63 6.02
C LYS A 538 13.05 -23.77 5.82
N GLN A 539 13.13 -24.49 4.73
CA GLN A 539 12.22 -25.60 4.41
C GLN A 539 12.42 -26.79 5.36
N ALA A 540 13.67 -27.19 5.62
CA ALA A 540 13.99 -28.25 6.57
C ALA A 540 13.55 -27.86 8.01
N TYR A 541 13.78 -26.61 8.42
CA TYR A 541 13.30 -26.11 9.70
C TYR A 541 11.78 -26.14 9.80
N ALA A 542 11.06 -25.74 8.74
CA ALA A 542 9.60 -25.79 8.72
C ALA A 542 9.08 -27.25 8.80
N MET A 543 9.74 -28.19 8.13
CA MET A 543 9.39 -29.62 8.24
C MET A 543 9.51 -30.15 9.66
N VAL A 544 10.57 -29.78 10.37
CA VAL A 544 10.84 -30.26 11.74
C VAL A 544 9.99 -29.51 12.76
N ALA A 545 10.01 -28.17 12.72
CA ALA A 545 9.46 -27.35 13.80
C ALA A 545 7.98 -26.97 13.59
N PHE A 546 7.49 -26.91 12.34
CA PHE A 546 6.12 -26.45 12.05
C PHE A 546 5.19 -27.57 11.61
N TYR A 547 5.65 -28.47 10.73
CA TYR A 547 4.80 -29.52 10.19
C TYR A 547 4.86 -30.83 10.98
N GLY A 548 5.80 -30.95 11.95
CA GLY A 548 5.96 -32.17 12.73
C GLY A 548 6.32 -33.41 11.92
N MET A 549 7.05 -33.24 10.80
CA MET A 549 7.40 -34.28 9.85
C MET A 549 8.76 -34.93 10.16
N SER A 550 9.36 -34.67 11.31
CA SER A 550 10.59 -35.26 11.79
C SER A 550 10.33 -36.58 12.52
N GLN A 551 11.32 -37.50 12.51
CA GLN A 551 11.25 -38.75 13.26
C GLN A 551 11.52 -38.54 14.76
N GLU A 552 12.38 -37.60 15.13
CA GLU A 552 12.73 -37.27 16.52
C GLU A 552 11.68 -36.40 17.21
N LEU A 553 10.91 -35.59 16.43
CA LEU A 553 9.87 -34.67 16.93
C LEU A 553 8.56 -34.88 16.14
N PRO A 554 7.97 -36.08 16.17
CA PRO A 554 6.79 -36.37 15.36
C PRO A 554 5.54 -35.66 15.90
N ASN A 555 4.70 -35.14 14.98
CA ASN A 555 3.39 -34.56 15.27
C ASN A 555 3.39 -33.38 16.26
N LEU A 556 4.52 -32.67 16.38
CA LEU A 556 4.63 -31.45 17.18
C LEU A 556 4.74 -30.24 16.26
N SER A 557 3.99 -29.19 16.56
CA SER A 557 4.08 -27.91 15.85
C SER A 557 4.37 -26.78 16.82
N TYR A 558 5.42 -26.07 16.56
CA TYR A 558 5.80 -24.84 17.26
C TYR A 558 5.43 -23.58 16.47
N TYR A 559 4.58 -23.75 15.44
CA TYR A 559 4.09 -22.65 14.62
C TYR A 559 2.94 -21.92 15.34
N ASP A 560 3.06 -20.62 15.47
CA ASP A 560 1.98 -19.78 15.96
C ASP A 560 1.21 -19.15 14.78
N SER A 561 0.09 -19.76 14.43
CA SER A 561 -0.80 -19.25 13.36
C SER A 561 -1.48 -17.93 13.72
N THR A 562 -1.49 -17.54 15.00
CA THR A 562 -2.17 -16.31 15.44
C THR A 562 -1.28 -15.09 15.35
N GLY A 563 0.05 -15.27 15.24
CA GLY A 563 1.04 -14.19 15.27
C GLY A 563 1.01 -13.35 16.55
N LYS A 564 0.29 -13.84 17.58
CA LYS A 564 0.06 -13.12 18.84
C LYS A 564 0.99 -13.57 19.96
N SER A 565 1.74 -14.63 19.73
CA SER A 565 2.70 -15.07 20.73
C SER A 565 3.83 -14.05 20.84
N ASP A 566 4.03 -13.58 22.04
CA ASP A 566 5.09 -12.65 22.47
C ASP A 566 6.50 -13.29 22.37
N TYR A 567 6.69 -14.27 21.49
CA TYR A 567 7.96 -15.00 21.31
C TYR A 567 9.08 -14.19 20.65
N GLY A 568 8.94 -12.86 20.59
CA GLY A 568 10.01 -12.00 20.04
C GLY A 568 11.38 -12.17 20.69
N PHE A 569 11.46 -12.74 21.90
CA PHE A 569 12.69 -12.96 22.63
C PHE A 569 12.83 -14.37 23.26
N THR A 570 11.78 -15.22 23.24
CA THR A 570 11.82 -16.56 23.82
C THR A 570 11.32 -17.60 22.82
N LYS A 571 12.12 -18.66 22.61
CA LYS A 571 11.71 -19.81 21.79
C LYS A 571 10.56 -20.53 22.52
N PRO A 572 9.54 -21.06 21.80
CA PRO A 572 8.41 -21.78 22.41
C PRO A 572 8.79 -23.20 22.90
N TYR A 573 10.07 -23.50 22.98
CA TYR A 573 10.61 -24.80 23.34
C TYR A 573 11.92 -24.68 24.13
N SER A 574 12.27 -25.75 24.83
CA SER A 574 13.51 -25.82 25.66
C SER A 574 14.78 -25.85 24.79
N GLU A 575 15.94 -25.52 25.37
CA GLU A 575 17.23 -25.60 24.69
C GLU A 575 17.52 -27.03 24.17
N ARG A 576 17.13 -28.06 24.93
CA ARG A 576 17.25 -29.45 24.49
C ARG A 576 16.44 -29.73 23.22
N THR A 577 15.24 -29.18 23.11
CA THR A 577 14.42 -29.30 21.91
C THR A 577 15.04 -28.52 20.76
N ALA A 578 15.61 -27.33 21.02
CA ALA A 578 16.33 -26.55 20.01
C ALA A 578 17.50 -27.35 19.41
N GLU A 579 18.33 -27.99 20.27
CA GLU A 579 19.42 -28.85 19.85
C GLU A 579 18.94 -30.04 18.98
N THR A 580 17.79 -30.62 19.34
CA THR A 580 17.19 -31.70 18.55
C THR A 580 16.70 -31.20 17.19
N ILE A 581 16.06 -30.00 17.13
CA ILE A 581 15.67 -29.37 15.87
C ILE A 581 16.89 -29.12 14.98
N ASP A 582 17.95 -28.53 15.52
CA ASP A 582 19.18 -28.22 14.77
C ASP A 582 19.83 -29.49 14.21
N ARG A 583 19.88 -30.57 15.00
CA ARG A 583 20.40 -31.87 14.58
C ARG A 583 19.56 -32.49 13.46
N GLU A 584 18.24 -32.48 13.60
CA GLU A 584 17.34 -33.03 12.59
C GLU A 584 17.37 -32.22 11.27
N VAL A 585 17.40 -30.89 11.36
CA VAL A 585 17.57 -30.02 10.18
C VAL A 585 18.87 -30.35 9.46
N SER A 586 19.98 -30.43 10.20
CA SER A 586 21.28 -30.77 9.62
C SER A 586 21.28 -32.16 9.00
N ARG A 587 20.65 -33.17 9.64
CA ARG A 587 20.52 -34.54 9.11
C ARG A 587 19.75 -34.56 7.81
N ILE A 588 18.57 -33.91 7.75
CA ILE A 588 17.74 -33.88 6.54
C ILE A 588 18.49 -33.23 5.38
N ILE A 589 19.17 -32.11 5.61
CA ILE A 589 19.95 -31.41 4.59
C ILE A 589 21.10 -32.30 4.08
N ALA A 590 21.82 -32.93 5.00
CA ALA A 590 22.93 -33.82 4.62
C ALA A 590 22.46 -35.02 3.81
N GLU A 591 21.32 -35.63 4.18
CA GLU A 591 20.73 -36.75 3.42
C GLU A 591 20.34 -36.32 2.00
N GLN A 592 19.69 -35.13 1.84
CA GLN A 592 19.31 -34.66 0.52
C GLN A 592 20.53 -34.22 -0.31
N MET A 593 21.57 -33.68 0.32
CA MET A 593 22.83 -33.37 -0.35
C MET A 593 23.52 -34.62 -0.89
N GLN A 594 23.59 -35.68 -0.08
CA GLN A 594 24.14 -36.95 -0.51
C GLN A 594 23.34 -37.54 -1.67
N ARG A 595 22.01 -37.53 -1.59
CA ARG A 595 21.11 -37.99 -2.67
C ARG A 595 21.33 -37.21 -3.97
N ALA A 596 21.49 -35.87 -3.88
CA ALA A 596 21.77 -35.03 -5.05
C ALA A 596 23.11 -35.41 -5.71
N LYS A 597 24.16 -35.67 -4.92
CA LYS A 597 25.45 -36.14 -5.44
C LYS A 597 25.33 -37.50 -6.15
N GLU A 598 24.63 -38.45 -5.56
CA GLU A 598 24.40 -39.78 -6.16
C GLU A 598 23.66 -39.67 -7.51
N ILE A 599 22.65 -38.82 -7.61
CA ILE A 599 21.94 -38.56 -8.86
C ILE A 599 22.87 -37.96 -9.91
N LEU A 600 23.72 -37.00 -9.52
CA LEU A 600 24.68 -36.34 -10.40
C LEU A 600 25.77 -37.31 -10.89
N GLU A 601 26.30 -38.15 -10.02
CA GLU A 601 27.30 -39.18 -10.37
C GLU A 601 26.73 -40.18 -11.36
N GLN A 602 25.49 -40.66 -11.17
CA GLN A 602 24.79 -41.56 -12.07
C GLN A 602 24.53 -40.94 -13.45
N ASN A 603 24.39 -39.64 -13.53
CA ASN A 603 24.08 -38.90 -14.75
C ASN A 603 25.19 -37.93 -15.17
N ALA A 604 26.45 -38.23 -14.79
CA ALA A 604 27.60 -37.34 -14.98
C ALA A 604 27.80 -36.90 -16.43
N GLU A 605 27.68 -37.83 -17.40
CA GLU A 605 27.81 -37.51 -18.83
C GLU A 605 26.72 -36.52 -19.29
N GLY A 606 25.47 -36.75 -18.90
CA GLY A 606 24.37 -35.87 -19.23
C GLY A 606 24.54 -34.48 -18.61
N HIS A 607 24.94 -34.40 -17.33
CA HIS A 607 25.24 -33.16 -16.64
C HIS A 607 26.32 -32.34 -17.38
N HIS A 608 27.44 -32.98 -17.75
CA HIS A 608 28.52 -32.32 -18.49
C HIS A 608 28.06 -31.79 -19.84
N ARG A 609 27.23 -32.53 -20.58
CA ARG A 609 26.65 -32.09 -21.86
C ARG A 609 25.71 -30.87 -21.67
N ILE A 610 24.90 -30.88 -20.63
CA ILE A 610 24.02 -29.73 -20.28
C ILE A 610 24.87 -28.51 -19.94
N ALA A 611 25.91 -28.65 -19.09
CA ALA A 611 26.81 -27.55 -18.75
C ALA A 611 27.54 -27.00 -19.98
N GLN A 612 28.02 -27.87 -20.87
CA GLN A 612 28.67 -27.48 -22.13
C GLN A 612 27.70 -26.70 -23.03
N LEU A 613 26.46 -27.18 -23.18
CA LEU A 613 25.43 -26.56 -23.99
C LEU A 613 25.03 -25.19 -23.41
N LEU A 614 25.01 -25.04 -22.07
CA LEU A 614 24.79 -23.75 -21.41
C LEU A 614 25.91 -22.75 -21.70
N ILE A 615 27.17 -23.19 -21.72
CA ILE A 615 28.30 -22.32 -22.06
C ILE A 615 28.19 -21.83 -23.51
N GLU A 616 27.69 -22.67 -24.42
CA GLU A 616 27.55 -22.36 -25.86
C GLU A 616 26.32 -21.49 -26.14
N LYS A 617 25.15 -21.90 -25.66
CA LYS A 617 23.85 -21.25 -25.98
C LYS A 617 23.44 -20.20 -24.97
N GLU A 618 24.02 -20.17 -23.78
CA GLU A 618 23.66 -19.31 -22.61
C GLU A 618 22.24 -19.54 -22.06
N VAL A 619 21.31 -20.02 -22.87
CA VAL A 619 19.93 -20.38 -22.51
C VAL A 619 19.59 -21.71 -23.18
N ILE A 620 19.09 -22.65 -22.40
CA ILE A 620 18.58 -23.95 -22.89
C ILE A 620 17.16 -24.18 -22.39
N THR A 621 16.37 -24.94 -23.16
CA THR A 621 14.97 -25.27 -22.84
C THR A 621 14.86 -26.67 -22.25
N ALA A 622 13.67 -27.00 -21.72
CA ALA A 622 13.38 -28.37 -21.29
C ALA A 622 13.56 -29.41 -22.43
N GLU A 623 13.27 -29.04 -23.67
CA GLU A 623 13.44 -29.85 -24.86
C GLU A 623 14.92 -30.18 -25.08
N ASP A 624 15.84 -29.21 -24.91
CA ASP A 624 17.29 -29.46 -24.99
C ASP A 624 17.75 -30.44 -23.90
N VAL A 625 17.20 -30.33 -22.68
CA VAL A 625 17.51 -31.25 -21.58
C VAL A 625 16.96 -32.64 -21.84
N GLU A 626 15.75 -32.77 -22.39
CA GLU A 626 15.13 -34.03 -22.79
C GLU A 626 15.97 -34.75 -23.87
N HIS A 627 16.52 -34.00 -24.83
CA HIS A 627 17.42 -34.58 -25.84
C HIS A 627 18.71 -35.19 -25.25
N ILE A 628 19.18 -34.68 -24.11
CA ILE A 628 20.41 -35.10 -23.46
C ILE A 628 20.16 -36.25 -22.45
N LEU A 629 19.16 -36.07 -21.55
CA LEU A 629 18.88 -36.99 -20.46
C LEU A 629 17.78 -38.02 -20.79
N GLY A 630 17.13 -37.87 -21.95
CA GLY A 630 15.93 -38.64 -22.29
C GLY A 630 14.64 -38.01 -21.74
N PRO A 631 13.47 -38.60 -22.09
CA PRO A 631 12.20 -38.13 -21.64
C PRO A 631 12.12 -38.19 -20.11
N ARG A 632 11.49 -37.14 -19.51
CA ARG A 632 11.29 -37.12 -18.07
C ARG A 632 10.45 -38.35 -17.66
N PRO A 633 10.87 -39.09 -16.63
CA PRO A 633 10.19 -40.34 -16.23
C PRO A 633 8.76 -40.14 -15.72
N TRP A 634 8.40 -38.88 -15.36
CA TRP A 634 7.17 -38.56 -14.66
C TRP A 634 6.35 -37.51 -15.43
N ARG A 635 5.02 -37.70 -15.50
CA ARG A 635 4.11 -36.70 -16.08
C ARG A 635 3.88 -35.55 -15.13
N SER A 636 3.66 -34.35 -15.67
CA SER A 636 3.26 -33.17 -14.90
C SER A 636 1.79 -33.28 -14.47
N ARG A 637 1.52 -33.02 -13.21
CA ARG A 637 0.13 -32.97 -12.68
C ARG A 637 -0.72 -31.90 -13.37
N GLN A 638 -0.12 -30.82 -13.83
CA GLN A 638 -0.85 -29.79 -14.59
C GLN A 638 -1.37 -30.32 -15.93
N ASP A 639 -0.60 -31.17 -16.62
CA ASP A 639 -1.08 -31.80 -17.84
C ASP A 639 -2.23 -32.76 -17.55
N GLU A 640 -2.15 -33.55 -16.47
CA GLU A 640 -3.24 -34.41 -16.01
C GLU A 640 -4.51 -33.59 -15.69
N ILE A 641 -4.41 -32.50 -14.94
CA ILE A 641 -5.54 -31.61 -14.60
C ILE A 641 -6.15 -31.00 -15.86
N ILE A 642 -5.34 -30.57 -16.83
CA ILE A 642 -5.84 -29.98 -18.08
C ILE A 642 -6.55 -31.02 -18.93
N GLU A 643 -6.02 -32.25 -19.02
CA GLU A 643 -6.68 -33.35 -19.72
C GLU A 643 -8.00 -33.74 -19.04
N GLU A 644 -8.02 -33.82 -17.71
CA GLU A 644 -9.22 -34.14 -16.95
C GLU A 644 -10.29 -33.05 -17.10
N ASN A 645 -9.92 -31.78 -16.99
CA ASN A 645 -10.83 -30.67 -17.20
C ASN A 645 -11.34 -30.59 -18.65
N ALA A 646 -10.52 -30.91 -19.63
CA ALA A 646 -10.94 -30.98 -21.02
C ALA A 646 -11.95 -32.12 -21.24
N ARG A 647 -11.74 -33.27 -20.58
CA ARG A 647 -12.68 -34.41 -20.61
C ARG A 647 -14.01 -34.04 -19.96
N LEU A 648 -13.99 -33.46 -18.76
CA LEU A 648 -15.19 -33.03 -18.05
C LEU A 648 -16.01 -32.00 -18.85
N LYS A 649 -15.33 -31.03 -19.48
CA LYS A 649 -16.00 -30.07 -20.39
C LYS A 649 -16.60 -30.73 -21.61
N ALA A 650 -15.94 -31.70 -22.19
CA ALA A 650 -16.47 -32.47 -23.32
C ALA A 650 -17.71 -33.28 -22.94
N GLU A 651 -17.67 -33.93 -21.77
CA GLU A 651 -18.81 -34.65 -21.21
C GLU A 651 -20.02 -33.72 -20.92
N GLU A 652 -19.77 -32.56 -20.35
CA GLU A 652 -20.81 -31.54 -20.10
C GLU A 652 -21.42 -31.02 -21.40
N LEU A 653 -20.62 -30.81 -22.44
CA LEU A 653 -21.07 -30.36 -23.75
C LEU A 653 -21.92 -31.42 -24.45
N LEU A 654 -21.55 -32.70 -24.31
CA LEU A 654 -22.32 -33.83 -24.79
C LEU A 654 -23.67 -33.91 -24.09
N ARG A 655 -23.69 -33.81 -22.75
CA ARG A 655 -24.93 -33.83 -21.97
C ARG A 655 -25.86 -32.68 -22.36
N LYS A 656 -25.34 -31.45 -22.55
CA LYS A 656 -26.15 -30.31 -23.00
C LYS A 656 -26.73 -30.54 -24.41
N ARG A 657 -25.97 -31.15 -25.33
CA ARG A 657 -26.49 -31.51 -26.65
C ARG A 657 -27.58 -32.58 -26.60
N GLU A 658 -27.42 -33.58 -25.74
CA GLU A 658 -28.42 -34.60 -25.51
C GLU A 658 -29.72 -34.02 -24.92
N GLU A 659 -29.61 -33.10 -23.94
CA GLU A 659 -30.73 -32.36 -23.39
C GLU A 659 -31.45 -31.46 -24.42
N GLU A 660 -30.70 -30.79 -25.29
CA GLU A 660 -31.26 -30.00 -26.37
C GLU A 660 -31.94 -30.87 -27.43
N GLN A 661 -31.36 -32.02 -27.79
CA GLN A 661 -31.98 -32.98 -28.70
C GLN A 661 -33.23 -33.64 -28.10
N ALA A 662 -33.22 -33.92 -26.81
CA ALA A 662 -34.41 -34.44 -26.10
C ALA A 662 -35.53 -33.41 -26.09
N LYS A 663 -35.24 -32.14 -25.83
CA LYS A 663 -36.22 -31.04 -25.89
C LYS A 663 -36.73 -30.79 -27.30
N ALA A 664 -35.87 -30.90 -28.32
CA ALA A 664 -36.31 -30.80 -29.73
C ALA A 664 -37.25 -31.92 -30.14
N LYS A 665 -36.93 -33.18 -29.74
CA LYS A 665 -37.83 -34.33 -29.99
C LYS A 665 -39.18 -34.19 -29.27
N GLN A 666 -39.21 -33.71 -28.04
CA GLN A 666 -40.46 -33.44 -27.30
C GLN A 666 -41.29 -32.32 -27.96
N ALA A 667 -40.64 -31.32 -28.54
CA ALA A 667 -41.31 -30.24 -29.28
C ALA A 667 -41.88 -30.73 -30.63
N GLU A 668 -41.19 -31.65 -31.33
CA GLU A 668 -41.69 -32.30 -32.54
C GLU A 668 -42.88 -33.23 -32.28
N GLU A 669 -42.88 -34.02 -31.18
CA GLU A 669 -44.00 -34.85 -30.75
C GLU A 669 -45.24 -34.02 -30.39
N GLN A 670 -45.06 -32.82 -29.80
CA GLN A 670 -46.19 -31.92 -29.49
C GLN A 670 -46.72 -31.15 -30.72
N THR A 671 -46.00 -31.14 -31.83
CA THR A 671 -46.44 -30.49 -33.09
C THR A 671 -46.97 -31.47 -34.16
N ALA A 672 -46.96 -32.78 -33.91
CA ALA A 672 -47.57 -33.74 -34.81
C ALA A 672 -49.10 -33.54 -34.89
N PRO A 673 -49.73 -33.37 -36.08
CA PRO A 673 -51.16 -33.13 -36.24
C PRO A 673 -51.92 -34.40 -35.81
N GLN A 674 -52.85 -34.27 -34.86
CA GLN A 674 -53.83 -35.28 -34.54
C GLN A 674 -54.54 -35.67 -35.81
N GLN A 675 -54.35 -36.90 -36.29
CA GLN A 675 -55.16 -37.50 -37.34
C GLN A 675 -56.60 -37.60 -36.83
N THR A 676 -57.49 -36.83 -37.45
CA THR A 676 -58.92 -36.94 -37.28
C THR A 676 -59.36 -38.32 -37.75
N GLU A 677 -59.75 -39.20 -36.83
CA GLU A 677 -60.50 -40.43 -37.13
C GLU A 677 -61.90 -40.06 -37.66
N THR A 678 -62.15 -40.45 -38.90
CA THR A 678 -63.46 -40.41 -39.53
C THR A 678 -64.32 -41.55 -38.96
N PRO A 679 -65.58 -41.34 -38.55
CA PRO A 679 -66.44 -42.44 -37.99
C PRO A 679 -66.92 -43.35 -39.07
N ALA A 680 -66.70 -44.65 -38.91
CA ALA A 680 -67.34 -45.75 -39.71
C ALA A 680 -68.72 -46.05 -39.22
N PRO A 681 -69.65 -46.58 -40.12
CA PRO A 681 -71.13 -46.66 -39.90
C PRO A 681 -71.53 -47.78 -38.95
N GLN A 682 -72.65 -47.51 -38.31
CA GLN A 682 -73.38 -48.43 -37.43
C GLN A 682 -73.89 -49.66 -38.13
N GLU A 683 -73.71 -50.87 -37.56
CA GLU A 683 -74.51 -52.04 -37.80
C GLU A 683 -75.09 -52.53 -36.44
N THR A 684 -76.40 -52.87 -36.53
CA THR A 684 -77.37 -53.16 -35.49
C THR A 684 -77.20 -54.55 -34.84
N THR A 685 -77.33 -54.55 -33.50
CA THR A 685 -77.82 -55.55 -32.53
C THR A 685 -78.14 -57.02 -32.95
N PRO A 686 -78.19 -58.08 -32.01
CA PRO A 686 -78.89 -58.02 -30.75
C PRO A 686 -78.26 -58.78 -29.55
N SER A 687 -78.71 -58.32 -28.36
CA SER A 687 -79.04 -58.96 -27.06
C SER A 687 -78.60 -60.39 -26.74
N GLN A 688 -78.07 -60.60 -25.55
CA GLN A 688 -78.58 -61.40 -24.43
C GLN A 688 -77.51 -61.53 -23.33
N GLU A 689 -77.86 -61.10 -22.18
CA GLU A 689 -78.14 -61.82 -20.93
C GLU A 689 -76.89 -62.17 -20.09
N GLU A 690 -76.96 -61.59 -18.92
CA GLU A 690 -76.77 -62.14 -17.55
C GLU A 690 -75.55 -63.01 -17.22
N GLU A 691 -74.76 -62.61 -16.30
CA GLU A 691 -74.84 -63.10 -14.91
C GLU A 691 -73.70 -62.53 -14.02
N ASN A 692 -74.11 -62.16 -12.87
CA ASN A 692 -73.47 -61.95 -11.60
C ASN A 692 -72.28 -62.87 -11.29
N HIS A 693 -71.30 -62.41 -10.60
CA HIS A 693 -70.86 -62.76 -9.26
C HIS A 693 -69.55 -62.07 -8.85
N ASP A 694 -69.69 -61.19 -7.93
CA ASP A 694 -69.24 -61.21 -6.54
C ASP A 694 -67.86 -61.83 -6.18
N ASN A 695 -67.24 -61.10 -5.30
CA ASN A 695 -66.26 -61.47 -4.28
C ASN A 695 -64.76 -61.09 -4.51
N ASN A 696 -64.39 -60.03 -3.89
CA ASN A 696 -63.97 -59.91 -2.49
C ASN A 696 -62.55 -60.50 -2.18
N LYS A 697 -61.73 -59.64 -1.63
CA LYS A 697 -60.66 -59.79 -0.60
C LYS A 697 -59.22 -60.06 -0.99
N ASN A 698 -58.52 -59.08 -0.53
CA ASN A 698 -57.30 -59.18 0.34
C ASN A 698 -56.01 -59.85 -0.21
N HIS A 699 -54.97 -59.09 -0.45
CA HIS A 699 -53.89 -58.81 0.58
C HIS A 699 -53.02 -57.69 0.11
#